data_af0a9737dd1ec2c13c360253cf46bf2b
#
_entry.id   af0a9737dd1ec2c13c360253cf46bf2b
#
_cell.length_a   1.000
_cell.length_b   1.000
_cell.length_c   1.000
_cell.angle_alpha   90.00
_cell.angle_beta   90.00
_cell.angle_gamma   90.00
#
_symmetry.space_group_name_H-M   'P 1'
#
loop_
_entity.id
_entity.type
_entity.pdbx_description
1 polymer ?
#
loop_
_entity_poly.entity_id
_entity_poly.type
_entity_poly.pdbx_seq_one_letter_code
_entity_poly.pdbx_strand_id
1 'polypeptide(L)'
;MKNKFIMKKYVLTLLFVLLGQVAVLAQKDCNLLPKPQQMEMKGGSFALNHVKLVTPVLQSDWVAFVAEAGGKVDGQATQRIEVKMVPAIEGAELNQEEAYRLTVTGKAITIEAVTETGVYWAMQTLRQLAVKKAVGSQIKNCQIVDWPAFKLRGFMQDVGRSYISMDELKREIDMLSRYKINVFHWHLTENQAWRLQSKIFPMLNDAENMTRMPGKYYTLEQAKELVEYCKKRQVLLIPEIDMPGHSAAFVRTFRHDMQSPEGMKILKLLVDEVCETFDVPYLHIGTDEVGFSNPGFVPEMVAYIRAKGKKVISWNPGWKYQPGEIDLVQMWSFNGKVTPGIPHIDSRFHYTNHFDTFADVVALYDSRVYDRPKQDADVVGAIIALWHDRLLSKEANMLLENNFYPSMLALAERLWMGGGSQYYDGDGTMMWNENTETYKAFADFEKRMLWHKEHNLKGYPMGYVKQTNVKWNIVDAFPNGGDLAKVFPPEQELKDKYEYEGKEYGVKQAIGAGIYLRHVWGGLPTSIPTAYKDPKENHTAYAYTWVYSPKNQEVGLWAETQNYSRSEKDLPPKQGTWDYRGSRLWINDEEVMPPTWTATHSVKSNEIALGNENCVARPPLKVQLKKGWNKVFWKLPVGKFRTEEVRLVKWMFTTVFVTLDGEKAVDGLVYSPDKKK
;
A
#
# COMPACT_ATOMS: atom_id res chain seq x y z
N MET A 1 -56.27 -1.77 -14.18
CA MET A 1 -54.94 -1.60 -14.80
C MET A 1 -53.81 -1.19 -13.81
N LYS A 2 -54.09 -0.42 -12.76
CA LYS A 2 -53.05 0.00 -11.75
C LYS A 2 -52.39 -1.14 -10.97
N ASN A 3 -53.11 -2.21 -10.62
CA ASN A 3 -52.59 -3.33 -9.80
C ASN A 3 -51.63 -4.27 -10.57
N LYS A 4 -51.70 -4.37 -11.91
CA LYS A 4 -50.74 -5.16 -12.72
C LYS A 4 -49.37 -4.49 -12.87
N PHE A 5 -49.33 -3.16 -12.77
CA PHE A 5 -48.07 -2.40 -12.88
C PHE A 5 -47.25 -2.44 -11.58
N ILE A 6 -47.94 -2.44 -10.43
CA ILE A 6 -47.31 -2.52 -9.10
C ILE A 6 -46.70 -3.92 -8.90
N MET A 7 -47.43 -4.98 -9.25
CA MET A 7 -46.92 -6.36 -9.12
C MET A 7 -45.73 -6.64 -10.02
N LYS A 8 -45.67 -6.08 -11.23
CA LYS A 8 -44.45 -6.20 -12.09
C LYS A 8 -43.23 -5.50 -11.50
N LYS A 9 -43.41 -4.37 -10.83
CA LYS A 9 -42.32 -3.64 -10.17
C LYS A 9 -41.73 -4.41 -8.98
N TYR A 10 -42.59 -5.04 -8.16
CA TYR A 10 -42.16 -5.87 -7.03
C TYR A 10 -41.50 -7.18 -7.48
N VAL A 11 -41.96 -7.81 -8.55
CA VAL A 11 -41.36 -9.02 -9.12
C VAL A 11 -40.01 -8.72 -9.72
N LEU A 12 -39.81 -7.57 -10.42
CA LEU A 12 -38.51 -7.15 -10.93
C LEU A 12 -37.53 -6.83 -9.80
N THR A 13 -37.99 -6.15 -8.73
CA THR A 13 -37.14 -5.82 -7.58
C THR A 13 -36.75 -7.08 -6.80
N LEU A 14 -37.65 -8.03 -6.65
CA LEU A 14 -37.34 -9.34 -6.03
C LEU A 14 -36.37 -10.17 -6.87
N LEU A 15 -36.49 -10.14 -8.20
CA LEU A 15 -35.55 -10.81 -9.11
C LEU A 15 -34.16 -10.18 -9.04
N PHE A 16 -34.06 -8.86 -8.94
CA PHE A 16 -32.75 -8.17 -8.78
C PHE A 16 -32.12 -8.45 -7.42
N VAL A 17 -32.91 -8.54 -6.33
CA VAL A 17 -32.42 -8.90 -4.99
C VAL A 17 -32.01 -10.37 -4.94
N LEU A 18 -32.75 -11.28 -5.58
CA LEU A 18 -32.38 -12.70 -5.67
C LEU A 18 -31.16 -12.92 -6.57
N LEU A 19 -31.03 -12.22 -7.69
CA LEU A 19 -29.84 -12.28 -8.55
C LEU A 19 -28.60 -11.70 -7.84
N GLY A 20 -28.76 -10.63 -7.05
CA GLY A 20 -27.71 -10.08 -6.22
C GLY A 20 -27.24 -11.05 -5.12
N GLN A 21 -28.16 -11.76 -4.47
CA GLN A 21 -27.83 -12.75 -3.44
C GLN A 21 -27.21 -14.03 -4.02
N VAL A 22 -27.59 -14.47 -5.21
CA VAL A 22 -26.99 -15.61 -5.90
C VAL A 22 -25.56 -15.27 -6.36
N ALA A 23 -25.31 -14.05 -6.82
CA ALA A 23 -23.96 -13.59 -7.17
C ALA A 23 -23.02 -13.56 -5.96
N VAL A 24 -23.52 -13.15 -4.78
CA VAL A 24 -22.73 -13.14 -3.53
C VAL A 24 -22.41 -14.56 -3.02
N LEU A 25 -23.31 -15.54 -3.23
CA LEU A 25 -23.08 -16.92 -2.80
C LEU A 25 -22.08 -17.68 -3.72
N ALA A 26 -22.02 -17.36 -5.01
CA ALA A 26 -21.11 -18.00 -5.96
C ALA A 26 -19.66 -17.49 -5.86
N GLN A 27 -19.44 -16.35 -5.22
CA GLN A 27 -18.14 -15.68 -5.10
C GLN A 27 -17.25 -16.22 -3.95
N LYS A 28 -17.78 -17.11 -3.09
CA LYS A 28 -17.14 -17.55 -1.85
C LYS A 28 -15.84 -18.36 -1.97
N ASP A 29 -15.48 -18.85 -3.14
CA ASP A 29 -14.34 -19.77 -3.31
C ASP A 29 -13.24 -19.30 -4.28
N CYS A 30 -13.12 -18.00 -4.52
CA CYS A 30 -12.11 -17.45 -5.40
C CYS A 30 -11.17 -16.49 -4.67
N ASN A 31 -9.85 -16.74 -4.80
CA ASN A 31 -8.83 -15.92 -4.14
C ASN A 31 -8.25 -14.82 -5.05
N LEU A 32 -8.99 -14.36 -6.07
CA LEU A 32 -8.51 -13.31 -6.97
C LEU A 32 -8.24 -11.99 -6.24
N LEU A 33 -7.11 -11.37 -6.54
CA LEU A 33 -6.73 -10.01 -6.19
C LEU A 33 -6.18 -9.28 -7.43
N PRO A 34 -6.71 -8.11 -7.80
CA PRO A 34 -7.98 -7.54 -7.33
C PRO A 34 -9.17 -8.43 -7.64
N LYS A 35 -10.23 -8.30 -6.83
CA LYS A 35 -11.51 -8.97 -7.07
C LYS A 35 -12.12 -8.45 -8.37
N PRO A 36 -12.64 -9.31 -9.27
CA PRO A 36 -13.31 -8.86 -10.48
C PRO A 36 -14.60 -8.10 -10.21
N GLN A 37 -14.98 -7.18 -11.09
CA GLN A 37 -16.24 -6.44 -11.01
C GLN A 37 -17.45 -7.39 -11.05
N GLN A 38 -17.40 -8.37 -11.98
CA GLN A 38 -18.47 -9.37 -12.11
C GLN A 38 -17.84 -10.75 -12.33
N MET A 39 -18.31 -11.75 -11.60
CA MET A 39 -17.81 -13.11 -11.69
C MET A 39 -18.88 -14.15 -11.36
N GLU A 40 -18.97 -15.18 -12.17
CA GLU A 40 -19.79 -16.37 -11.94
C GLU A 40 -18.94 -17.62 -12.08
N MET A 41 -18.86 -18.44 -11.03
CA MET A 41 -18.19 -19.74 -11.07
C MET A 41 -19.17 -20.82 -11.59
N LYS A 42 -18.66 -21.71 -12.44
CA LYS A 42 -19.44 -22.80 -13.05
C LYS A 42 -18.84 -24.17 -12.74
N GLY A 43 -19.64 -25.21 -12.86
CA GLY A 43 -19.14 -26.59 -12.69
C GLY A 43 -18.14 -26.99 -13.78
N GLY A 44 -17.16 -27.84 -13.41
CA GLY A 44 -16.11 -28.31 -14.31
C GLY A 44 -14.86 -27.45 -14.33
N SER A 45 -13.90 -27.83 -15.16
CA SER A 45 -12.61 -27.15 -15.29
C SER A 45 -11.99 -27.32 -16.67
N PHE A 46 -11.14 -26.40 -17.05
CA PHE A 46 -10.26 -26.43 -18.20
C PHE A 46 -8.89 -27.00 -17.80
N ALA A 47 -8.39 -27.99 -18.54
CA ALA A 47 -7.05 -28.52 -18.32
C ALA A 47 -6.05 -27.80 -19.23
N LEU A 48 -5.09 -27.10 -18.63
CA LEU A 48 -4.05 -26.35 -19.32
C LEU A 48 -2.80 -27.21 -19.52
N ASN A 49 -2.92 -28.28 -20.31
CA ASN A 49 -1.83 -29.21 -20.61
C ASN A 49 -1.30 -29.01 -22.03
N HIS A 50 -2.13 -29.34 -23.04
CA HIS A 50 -1.88 -29.09 -24.45
C HIS A 50 -2.99 -28.19 -24.96
N VAL A 51 -2.65 -27.01 -25.48
CA VAL A 51 -3.64 -26.03 -25.91
C VAL A 51 -3.29 -25.43 -27.26
N LYS A 52 -4.28 -25.34 -28.13
CA LYS A 52 -4.20 -24.54 -29.35
C LYS A 52 -4.36 -23.05 -29.00
N LEU A 53 -3.40 -22.25 -29.42
CA LEU A 53 -3.44 -20.81 -29.19
C LEU A 53 -3.96 -20.10 -30.47
N VAL A 54 -5.00 -19.27 -30.33
CA VAL A 54 -5.57 -18.43 -31.39
C VAL A 54 -5.64 -17.01 -30.85
N THR A 55 -4.66 -16.19 -31.19
CA THR A 55 -4.57 -14.81 -30.71
C THR A 55 -3.99 -13.87 -31.77
N PRO A 56 -4.55 -12.67 -31.96
CA PRO A 56 -3.96 -11.65 -32.82
C PRO A 56 -2.88 -10.82 -32.11
N VAL A 57 -2.79 -10.88 -30.76
CA VAL A 57 -1.90 -10.04 -29.92
C VAL A 57 -1.22 -10.86 -28.84
N LEU A 58 -0.11 -10.37 -28.31
CA LEU A 58 0.63 -10.94 -27.16
C LEU A 58 0.99 -12.42 -27.32
N GLN A 59 1.35 -12.85 -28.54
CA GLN A 59 1.64 -14.25 -28.87
C GLN A 59 2.72 -14.83 -27.96
N SER A 60 3.83 -14.12 -27.76
CA SER A 60 4.94 -14.55 -26.90
C SER A 60 4.54 -14.69 -25.43
N ASP A 61 3.72 -13.74 -24.94
CA ASP A 61 3.25 -13.73 -23.55
C ASP A 61 2.30 -14.89 -23.27
N TRP A 62 1.45 -15.25 -24.24
CA TRP A 62 0.59 -16.42 -24.14
C TRP A 62 1.38 -17.73 -24.12
N VAL A 63 2.43 -17.85 -24.97
CA VAL A 63 3.33 -19.02 -24.95
C VAL A 63 4.02 -19.13 -23.60
N ALA A 64 4.52 -18.01 -23.06
CA ALA A 64 5.16 -17.95 -21.74
C ALA A 64 4.17 -18.32 -20.62
N PHE A 65 2.94 -17.79 -20.65
CA PHE A 65 1.88 -18.12 -19.69
C PHE A 65 1.56 -19.63 -19.68
N VAL A 66 1.38 -20.24 -20.85
CA VAL A 66 1.09 -21.67 -20.96
C VAL A 66 2.24 -22.50 -20.40
N ALA A 67 3.48 -22.14 -20.71
CA ALA A 67 4.68 -22.81 -20.19
C ALA A 67 4.82 -22.65 -18.65
N GLU A 68 4.59 -21.44 -18.11
CA GLU A 68 4.57 -21.15 -16.66
C GLU A 68 3.53 -22.01 -15.92
N ALA A 69 2.38 -22.22 -16.55
CA ALA A 69 1.33 -23.10 -16.04
C ALA A 69 1.63 -24.61 -16.21
N GLY A 70 2.79 -24.97 -16.74
CA GLY A 70 3.21 -26.36 -16.97
C GLY A 70 2.56 -27.02 -18.18
N GLY A 71 1.96 -26.24 -19.08
CA GLY A 71 1.36 -26.71 -20.32
C GLY A 71 2.27 -26.50 -21.53
N LYS A 72 1.75 -26.87 -22.72
CA LYS A 72 2.41 -26.70 -24.01
C LYS A 72 1.44 -26.19 -25.06
N VAL A 73 1.90 -25.24 -25.88
CA VAL A 73 1.16 -24.84 -27.08
C VAL A 73 1.32 -25.91 -28.15
N ASP A 74 0.18 -26.38 -28.68
CA ASP A 74 0.09 -27.48 -29.65
C ASP A 74 -1.03 -27.16 -30.66
N GLY A 75 -0.68 -26.99 -31.92
CA GLY A 75 -1.63 -26.65 -32.98
C GLY A 75 -2.72 -27.70 -33.23
N GLN A 76 -2.50 -28.95 -32.81
CA GLN A 76 -3.45 -30.06 -32.93
C GLN A 76 -4.32 -30.27 -31.69
N ALA A 77 -4.07 -29.52 -30.59
CA ALA A 77 -4.84 -29.67 -29.39
C ALA A 77 -6.34 -29.34 -29.58
N THR A 78 -7.18 -30.14 -28.95
CA THR A 78 -8.64 -29.93 -28.95
C THR A 78 -9.07 -28.80 -28.00
N GLN A 79 -8.31 -28.59 -26.93
CA GLN A 79 -8.49 -27.47 -26.03
C GLN A 79 -7.84 -26.21 -26.60
N ARG A 80 -8.48 -25.06 -26.46
CA ARG A 80 -7.99 -23.82 -27.06
C ARG A 80 -8.06 -22.63 -26.13
N ILE A 81 -7.13 -21.71 -26.32
CA ILE A 81 -7.18 -20.34 -25.81
C ILE A 81 -7.43 -19.44 -27.02
N GLU A 82 -8.51 -18.70 -26.99
CA GLU A 82 -8.95 -17.83 -28.09
C GLU A 82 -9.08 -16.39 -27.60
N VAL A 83 -8.39 -15.47 -28.27
CA VAL A 83 -8.47 -14.03 -28.01
C VAL A 83 -9.19 -13.35 -29.16
N LYS A 84 -10.19 -12.52 -28.83
CA LYS A 84 -10.99 -11.74 -29.76
C LYS A 84 -10.91 -10.26 -29.42
N MET A 85 -10.48 -9.46 -30.37
CA MET A 85 -10.56 -8.03 -30.26
C MET A 85 -11.96 -7.57 -30.62
N VAL A 86 -12.61 -6.80 -29.73
CA VAL A 86 -13.99 -6.33 -29.86
C VAL A 86 -14.06 -4.82 -29.67
N PRO A 87 -15.07 -4.13 -30.23
CA PRO A 87 -15.15 -2.67 -30.13
C PRO A 87 -15.52 -2.17 -28.72
N ALA A 88 -16.17 -3.00 -27.92
CA ALA A 88 -16.53 -2.69 -26.54
C ALA A 88 -16.80 -3.96 -25.74
N ILE A 89 -16.64 -3.89 -24.41
CA ILE A 89 -17.04 -4.93 -23.46
C ILE A 89 -18.39 -4.53 -22.84
N GLU A 90 -19.44 -5.24 -23.24
CA GLU A 90 -20.77 -5.05 -22.68
C GLU A 90 -20.75 -5.35 -21.16
N GLY A 91 -21.28 -4.42 -20.37
CA GLY A 91 -21.30 -4.48 -18.91
C GLY A 91 -20.14 -3.75 -18.23
N ALA A 92 -19.07 -3.38 -18.96
CA ALA A 92 -18.02 -2.53 -18.43
C ALA A 92 -18.46 -1.05 -18.46
N GLU A 93 -18.49 -0.41 -17.29
CA GLU A 93 -18.99 0.96 -17.14
C GLU A 93 -17.92 2.03 -17.44
N LEU A 94 -16.65 1.71 -17.22
CA LEU A 94 -15.51 2.63 -17.31
C LEU A 94 -14.30 1.95 -17.97
N ASN A 95 -13.33 2.74 -18.40
CA ASN A 95 -12.01 2.28 -18.83
C ASN A 95 -12.07 1.07 -19.79
N GLN A 96 -12.87 1.21 -20.83
CA GLN A 96 -13.09 0.17 -21.84
C GLN A 96 -11.78 -0.37 -22.44
N GLU A 97 -10.75 0.46 -22.54
CA GLU A 97 -9.43 0.09 -23.03
C GLU A 97 -8.71 -0.95 -22.15
N GLU A 98 -9.09 -1.05 -20.87
CA GLU A 98 -8.55 -2.03 -19.94
C GLU A 98 -9.53 -3.17 -19.63
N ALA A 99 -10.76 -3.06 -20.13
CA ALA A 99 -11.83 -4.02 -19.85
C ALA A 99 -11.65 -5.32 -20.65
N TYR A 100 -12.14 -6.40 -20.04
CA TYR A 100 -12.17 -7.70 -20.70
C TYR A 100 -13.37 -8.55 -20.25
N ARG A 101 -13.77 -9.48 -21.14
CA ARG A 101 -14.62 -10.61 -20.78
C ARG A 101 -13.81 -11.89 -20.88
N LEU A 102 -13.84 -12.71 -19.86
CA LEU A 102 -13.19 -14.00 -19.77
C LEU A 102 -14.22 -15.10 -19.57
N THR A 103 -14.25 -16.07 -20.49
CA THR A 103 -15.11 -17.27 -20.37
C THR A 103 -14.23 -18.50 -20.36
N VAL A 104 -14.31 -19.29 -19.31
CA VAL A 104 -13.62 -20.59 -19.17
C VAL A 104 -14.65 -21.70 -19.19
N THR A 105 -14.48 -22.64 -20.11
CA THR A 105 -15.24 -23.88 -20.24
C THR A 105 -14.30 -25.07 -20.25
N GLY A 106 -14.79 -26.31 -20.15
CA GLY A 106 -13.93 -27.49 -20.24
C GLY A 106 -13.18 -27.67 -21.57
N LYS A 107 -13.56 -26.91 -22.63
CA LYS A 107 -12.98 -27.00 -23.96
C LYS A 107 -12.21 -25.77 -24.44
N ALA A 108 -12.56 -24.61 -23.91
CA ALA A 108 -12.00 -23.35 -24.36
C ALA A 108 -11.90 -22.31 -23.23
N ILE A 109 -10.85 -21.50 -23.31
CA ILE A 109 -10.73 -20.20 -22.66
C ILE A 109 -10.93 -19.15 -23.77
N THR A 110 -11.95 -18.30 -23.63
CA THR A 110 -12.22 -17.22 -24.56
C THR A 110 -12.03 -15.88 -23.85
N ILE A 111 -11.21 -15.03 -24.42
CA ILE A 111 -10.99 -13.65 -23.94
C ILE A 111 -11.49 -12.69 -25.01
N GLU A 112 -12.35 -11.77 -24.62
CA GLU A 112 -12.76 -10.61 -25.42
C GLU A 112 -12.22 -9.35 -24.76
N ALA A 113 -11.56 -8.48 -25.51
CA ALA A 113 -11.01 -7.22 -25.02
C ALA A 113 -10.97 -6.16 -26.11
N VAL A 114 -10.96 -4.88 -25.71
CA VAL A 114 -10.89 -3.75 -26.65
C VAL A 114 -9.44 -3.52 -27.10
N THR A 115 -8.48 -3.71 -26.18
CA THR A 115 -7.05 -3.49 -26.44
C THR A 115 -6.19 -4.66 -25.93
N GLU A 116 -4.91 -4.64 -26.31
CA GLU A 116 -3.92 -5.58 -25.74
C GLU A 116 -3.83 -5.50 -24.22
N THR A 117 -4.06 -4.33 -23.62
CA THR A 117 -4.03 -4.14 -22.18
C THR A 117 -5.14 -4.94 -21.49
N GLY A 118 -6.35 -4.93 -22.03
CA GLY A 118 -7.45 -5.78 -21.52
C GLY A 118 -7.14 -7.26 -21.63
N VAL A 119 -6.52 -7.70 -22.74
CA VAL A 119 -6.04 -9.08 -22.90
C VAL A 119 -4.98 -9.43 -21.85
N TYR A 120 -4.06 -8.53 -21.59
CA TYR A 120 -3.00 -8.72 -20.60
C TYR A 120 -3.57 -8.85 -19.18
N TRP A 121 -4.56 -8.03 -18.79
CA TRP A 121 -5.23 -8.15 -17.50
C TRP A 121 -6.03 -9.45 -17.36
N ALA A 122 -6.67 -9.92 -18.43
CA ALA A 122 -7.30 -11.23 -18.43
C ALA A 122 -6.28 -12.35 -18.18
N MET A 123 -5.07 -12.24 -18.77
CA MET A 123 -3.97 -13.19 -18.53
C MET A 123 -3.51 -13.18 -17.07
N GLN A 124 -3.40 -11.99 -16.42
CA GLN A 124 -3.07 -11.91 -14.99
C GLN A 124 -4.15 -12.61 -14.13
N THR A 125 -5.41 -12.45 -14.48
CA THR A 125 -6.52 -13.16 -13.81
C THR A 125 -6.40 -14.68 -14.00
N LEU A 126 -6.09 -15.15 -15.21
CA LEU A 126 -5.88 -16.57 -15.48
C LEU A 126 -4.69 -17.15 -14.71
N ARG A 127 -3.59 -16.39 -14.54
CA ARG A 127 -2.45 -16.79 -13.70
C ARG A 127 -2.85 -17.10 -12.27
N GLN A 128 -3.73 -16.29 -11.71
CA GLN A 128 -4.24 -16.48 -10.34
C GLN A 128 -5.26 -17.62 -10.23
N LEU A 129 -6.02 -17.90 -11.30
CA LEU A 129 -6.99 -19.00 -11.37
C LEU A 129 -6.34 -20.36 -11.62
N ALA A 130 -5.13 -20.40 -12.18
CA ALA A 130 -4.44 -21.62 -12.57
C ALA A 130 -3.91 -22.37 -11.34
N VAL A 131 -4.47 -23.54 -11.07
CA VAL A 131 -4.03 -24.42 -9.98
C VAL A 131 -3.14 -25.51 -10.55
N LYS A 132 -1.86 -25.55 -10.17
CA LYS A 132 -0.89 -26.55 -10.61
C LYS A 132 -1.35 -27.97 -10.25
N LYS A 133 -1.12 -28.90 -11.16
CA LYS A 133 -1.37 -30.34 -11.03
C LYS A 133 -0.08 -31.10 -11.32
N ALA A 134 -0.13 -32.44 -11.22
CA ALA A 134 1.01 -33.27 -11.56
C ALA A 134 1.47 -33.04 -13.01
N VAL A 135 0.52 -32.77 -13.93
CA VAL A 135 0.79 -32.39 -15.32
C VAL A 135 -0.05 -31.12 -15.62
N GLY A 136 0.61 -30.03 -15.99
CA GLY A 136 -0.03 -28.76 -16.33
C GLY A 136 -0.74 -28.10 -15.17
N SER A 137 -1.80 -27.36 -15.47
CA SER A 137 -2.66 -26.68 -14.49
C SER A 137 -4.13 -26.91 -14.82
N GLN A 138 -4.99 -26.68 -13.83
CA GLN A 138 -6.44 -26.64 -14.02
C GLN A 138 -6.99 -25.26 -13.66
N ILE A 139 -7.95 -24.79 -14.45
CA ILE A 139 -8.69 -23.57 -14.22
C ILE A 139 -10.17 -23.92 -14.12
N LYS A 140 -10.84 -23.57 -13.01
CA LYS A 140 -12.28 -23.79 -12.85
C LYS A 140 -13.06 -23.02 -13.93
N ASN A 141 -14.15 -23.60 -14.44
CA ASN A 141 -15.03 -22.92 -15.36
C ASN A 141 -15.64 -21.68 -14.71
N CYS A 142 -15.63 -20.57 -15.43
CA CYS A 142 -16.15 -19.30 -14.94
C CYS A 142 -16.52 -18.36 -16.08
N GLN A 143 -17.29 -17.32 -15.73
CA GLN A 143 -17.48 -16.13 -16.56
C GLN A 143 -17.11 -14.90 -15.73
N ILE A 144 -16.30 -14.02 -16.30
CA ILE A 144 -15.85 -12.78 -15.69
C ILE A 144 -16.05 -11.66 -16.69
N VAL A 145 -16.62 -10.54 -16.22
CA VAL A 145 -16.58 -9.24 -16.91
C VAL A 145 -15.91 -8.26 -15.97
N ASP A 146 -14.81 -7.66 -16.41
CA ASP A 146 -13.94 -6.95 -15.52
C ASP A 146 -13.32 -5.70 -16.13
N TRP A 147 -13.16 -4.67 -15.31
CA TRP A 147 -12.59 -3.36 -15.67
C TRP A 147 -12.14 -2.61 -14.42
N PRO A 148 -11.15 -1.72 -14.48
CA PRO A 148 -10.75 -0.91 -13.33
C PRO A 148 -11.70 0.25 -13.08
N ALA A 149 -11.97 0.55 -11.80
CA ALA A 149 -12.73 1.72 -11.39
C ALA A 149 -11.92 3.03 -11.54
N PHE A 150 -10.59 2.94 -11.50
CA PHE A 150 -9.68 4.08 -11.67
C PHE A 150 -8.65 3.79 -12.76
N LYS A 151 -8.42 4.76 -13.65
CA LYS A 151 -7.51 4.64 -14.79
C LYS A 151 -6.05 4.53 -14.38
N LEU A 152 -5.61 5.37 -13.42
CA LEU A 152 -4.22 5.37 -12.95
C LEU A 152 -4.12 4.72 -11.57
N ARG A 153 -3.35 3.65 -11.50
CA ARG A 153 -3.15 2.82 -10.31
C ARG A 153 -1.65 2.62 -10.13
N GLY A 154 -1.04 3.30 -9.17
CA GLY A 154 0.40 3.42 -9.19
C GLY A 154 1.12 3.15 -7.88
N PHE A 155 2.41 2.93 -8.05
CA PHE A 155 3.43 2.89 -7.00
C PHE A 155 4.56 3.84 -7.37
N MET A 156 5.04 4.62 -6.40
CA MET A 156 6.18 5.49 -6.54
C MET A 156 7.35 4.98 -5.72
N GLN A 157 8.53 4.91 -6.34
CA GLN A 157 9.79 4.53 -5.73
C GLN A 157 10.75 5.71 -5.71
N ASP A 158 11.13 6.15 -4.50
CA ASP A 158 12.19 7.14 -4.30
C ASP A 158 13.57 6.48 -4.45
N VAL A 159 14.27 6.79 -5.53
CA VAL A 159 15.65 6.35 -5.74
C VAL A 159 16.64 7.51 -5.60
N GLY A 160 16.16 8.74 -5.53
CA GLY A 160 16.97 9.93 -5.32
C GLY A 160 17.71 9.88 -3.98
N ARG A 161 16.99 9.56 -2.89
CA ARG A 161 17.56 9.41 -1.55
C ARG A 161 18.36 8.13 -1.38
N SER A 162 17.85 6.99 -1.88
CA SER A 162 18.54 5.69 -1.80
C SER A 162 18.45 4.95 -3.11
N TYR A 163 19.60 4.64 -3.71
CA TYR A 163 19.66 3.87 -4.95
C TYR A 163 19.09 2.47 -4.75
N ILE A 164 18.28 2.02 -5.69
CA ILE A 164 17.68 0.68 -5.76
C ILE A 164 18.22 0.00 -7.02
N SER A 165 18.58 -1.27 -6.92
CA SER A 165 19.11 -2.00 -8.08
C SER A 165 18.07 -2.19 -9.18
N MET A 166 18.52 -2.32 -10.43
CA MET A 166 17.66 -2.61 -11.57
C MET A 166 16.89 -3.93 -11.39
N ASP A 167 17.50 -4.91 -10.74
CA ASP A 167 16.88 -6.20 -10.47
C ASP A 167 15.71 -6.06 -9.47
N GLU A 168 15.86 -5.22 -8.46
CA GLU A 168 14.80 -4.94 -7.50
C GLU A 168 13.66 -4.16 -8.15
N LEU A 169 13.97 -3.08 -8.89
CA LEU A 169 12.95 -2.31 -9.63
C LEU A 169 12.14 -3.20 -10.58
N LYS A 170 12.79 -4.12 -11.28
CA LYS A 170 12.11 -5.08 -12.16
C LYS A 170 11.21 -6.04 -11.38
N ARG A 171 11.64 -6.51 -10.19
CA ARG A 171 10.81 -7.33 -9.32
C ARG A 171 9.58 -6.61 -8.82
N GLU A 172 9.72 -5.34 -8.42
CA GLU A 172 8.59 -4.49 -8.04
C GLU A 172 7.61 -4.36 -9.20
N ILE A 173 8.08 -4.00 -10.39
CA ILE A 173 7.25 -3.84 -11.60
C ILE A 173 6.54 -5.15 -11.96
N ASP A 174 7.18 -6.31 -11.83
CA ASP A 174 6.55 -7.61 -12.03
C ASP A 174 5.37 -7.81 -11.07
N MET A 175 5.55 -7.48 -9.80
CA MET A 175 4.48 -7.61 -8.80
C MET A 175 3.36 -6.59 -9.03
N LEU A 176 3.69 -5.34 -9.33
CA LEU A 176 2.70 -4.33 -9.68
C LEU A 176 1.80 -4.82 -10.83
N SER A 177 2.41 -5.26 -11.91
CA SER A 177 1.73 -5.77 -13.09
C SER A 177 0.85 -7.00 -12.80
N ARG A 178 1.32 -7.96 -12.00
CA ARG A 178 0.55 -9.15 -11.60
C ARG A 178 -0.75 -8.81 -10.86
N TYR A 179 -0.75 -7.71 -10.12
CA TYR A 179 -1.91 -7.21 -9.37
C TYR A 179 -2.60 -6.01 -10.04
N LYS A 180 -2.39 -5.83 -11.37
CA LYS A 180 -3.05 -4.85 -12.23
C LYS A 180 -2.80 -3.39 -11.82
N ILE A 181 -1.68 -3.11 -11.17
CA ILE A 181 -1.13 -1.77 -11.00
C ILE A 181 -0.45 -1.39 -12.31
N ASN A 182 -0.78 -0.23 -12.88
CA ASN A 182 -0.38 0.16 -14.23
C ASN A 182 0.49 1.42 -14.30
N VAL A 183 0.97 1.93 -13.16
CA VAL A 183 1.88 3.09 -13.10
C VAL A 183 3.04 2.79 -12.17
N PHE A 184 4.27 3.02 -12.66
CA PHE A 184 5.49 3.08 -11.88
C PHE A 184 6.05 4.49 -11.94
N HIS A 185 5.97 5.24 -10.85
CA HIS A 185 6.50 6.59 -10.73
C HIS A 185 7.92 6.52 -10.17
N TRP A 186 8.90 6.93 -10.95
CA TRP A 186 10.33 6.81 -10.65
C TRP A 186 10.92 8.16 -10.26
N HIS A 187 11.05 8.40 -8.95
CA HIS A 187 11.59 9.65 -8.40
C HIS A 187 13.13 9.61 -8.41
N LEU A 188 13.73 10.22 -9.46
CA LEU A 188 15.13 10.05 -9.85
C LEU A 188 16.09 11.02 -9.18
N THR A 189 15.62 12.17 -8.71
CA THR A 189 16.48 13.27 -8.23
C THR A 189 16.03 13.78 -6.88
N GLU A 190 17.01 14.07 -6.02
CA GLU A 190 16.82 14.54 -4.67
C GLU A 190 18.01 15.35 -4.13
N ASN A 191 17.88 15.89 -2.92
CA ASN A 191 18.97 16.55 -2.23
C ASN A 191 20.21 15.66 -2.08
N GLN A 192 20.03 14.35 -1.93
CA GLN A 192 21.10 13.39 -1.73
C GLN A 192 21.85 13.08 -3.02
N ALA A 193 21.16 12.93 -4.15
CA ALA A 193 21.78 12.59 -5.40
C ALA A 193 20.89 12.86 -6.62
N TRP A 194 21.54 13.02 -7.75
CA TRP A 194 20.98 12.92 -9.09
C TRP A 194 21.26 11.52 -9.62
N ARG A 195 20.24 10.66 -9.73
CA ARG A 195 20.41 9.22 -9.99
C ARG A 195 20.34 8.82 -11.47
N LEU A 196 20.08 9.73 -12.38
CA LEU A 196 20.11 9.47 -13.82
C LEU A 196 21.45 9.93 -14.39
N GLN A 197 22.09 9.09 -15.20
CA GLN A 197 23.30 9.50 -15.95
C GLN A 197 23.00 10.74 -16.77
N SER A 198 23.95 11.69 -16.78
CA SER A 198 24.00 12.75 -17.76
C SER A 198 25.28 12.65 -18.58
N LYS A 199 25.14 12.57 -19.90
CA LYS A 199 26.26 12.62 -20.85
C LYS A 199 26.69 14.06 -21.13
N ILE A 200 25.73 15.00 -21.00
CA ILE A 200 25.97 16.43 -21.20
C ILE A 200 26.74 17.01 -20.01
N PHE A 201 26.40 16.59 -18.81
CA PHE A 201 27.02 17.05 -17.56
C PHE A 201 27.45 15.87 -16.68
N PRO A 202 28.50 15.11 -17.06
CA PRO A 202 28.91 13.90 -16.33
C PRO A 202 29.20 14.14 -14.85
N MET A 203 29.63 15.36 -14.47
CA MET A 203 29.90 15.74 -13.08
C MET A 203 28.66 15.61 -12.14
N LEU A 204 27.44 15.58 -12.68
CA LEU A 204 26.24 15.31 -11.86
C LEU A 204 26.28 13.92 -11.19
N ASN A 205 26.97 12.98 -11.81
CA ASN A 205 27.08 11.61 -11.35
C ASN A 205 28.37 11.32 -10.58
N ASP A 206 29.24 12.33 -10.37
CA ASP A 206 30.41 12.16 -9.56
C ASP A 206 30.07 11.85 -8.11
N ALA A 207 30.85 10.95 -7.50
CA ALA A 207 30.63 10.48 -6.14
C ALA A 207 30.59 11.61 -5.09
N GLU A 208 31.39 12.65 -5.30
CA GLU A 208 31.48 13.83 -4.43
C GLU A 208 30.22 14.70 -4.43
N ASN A 209 29.38 14.59 -5.47
CA ASN A 209 28.11 15.29 -5.58
C ASN A 209 26.93 14.48 -5.00
N MET A 210 27.20 13.31 -4.42
CA MET A 210 26.22 12.43 -3.79
C MET A 210 26.48 12.30 -2.29
N THR A 211 25.52 12.66 -1.45
CA THR A 211 25.65 12.55 0.01
C THR A 211 25.22 11.19 0.58
N ARG A 212 24.52 10.39 -0.23
CA ARG A 212 24.17 8.99 0.09
C ARG A 212 24.50 8.10 -1.09
N MET A 213 25.02 6.90 -0.84
CA MET A 213 25.37 5.88 -1.83
C MET A 213 26.17 6.48 -3.01
N PRO A 214 27.38 7.05 -2.75
CA PRO A 214 28.18 7.75 -3.76
C PRO A 214 28.48 6.87 -4.97
N GLY A 215 28.42 7.44 -6.18
CA GLY A 215 28.70 6.75 -7.44
C GLY A 215 27.62 5.75 -7.89
N LYS A 216 26.46 5.69 -7.18
CA LYS A 216 25.32 4.86 -7.58
C LYS A 216 24.32 5.69 -8.38
N TYR A 217 24.14 5.35 -9.66
CA TYR A 217 23.18 5.98 -10.56
C TYR A 217 22.78 5.00 -11.67
N TYR A 218 21.73 5.31 -12.41
CA TYR A 218 21.28 4.54 -13.57
C TYR A 218 21.86 5.12 -14.85
N THR A 219 22.36 4.25 -15.73
CA THR A 219 22.77 4.68 -17.07
C THR A 219 21.56 5.02 -17.95
N LEU A 220 21.76 5.80 -19.00
CA LEU A 220 20.67 6.08 -19.95
C LEU A 220 20.16 4.81 -20.64
N GLU A 221 21.05 3.83 -20.86
CA GLU A 221 20.71 2.52 -21.39
C GLU A 221 19.82 1.73 -20.42
N GLN A 222 20.14 1.74 -19.12
CA GLN A 222 19.30 1.11 -18.08
C GLN A 222 17.93 1.79 -17.98
N ALA A 223 17.88 3.13 -18.11
CA ALA A 223 16.62 3.86 -18.11
C ALA A 223 15.72 3.44 -19.30
N LYS A 224 16.29 3.36 -20.51
CA LYS A 224 15.58 2.87 -21.71
C LYS A 224 15.14 1.41 -21.54
N GLU A 225 15.98 0.56 -20.99
CA GLU A 225 15.65 -0.83 -20.68
C GLU A 225 14.45 -0.92 -19.74
N LEU A 226 14.41 -0.10 -18.68
CA LEU A 226 13.31 -0.10 -17.72
C LEU A 226 11.98 0.38 -18.34
N VAL A 227 12.04 1.38 -19.25
CA VAL A 227 10.86 1.81 -20.02
C VAL A 227 10.29 0.65 -20.83
N GLU A 228 11.13 -0.07 -21.59
CA GLU A 228 10.68 -1.21 -22.38
C GLU A 228 10.19 -2.38 -21.52
N TYR A 229 10.81 -2.56 -20.34
CA TYR A 229 10.40 -3.56 -19.36
C TYR A 229 9.00 -3.26 -18.82
N CYS A 230 8.70 -2.01 -18.51
CA CYS A 230 7.38 -1.54 -18.08
C CYS A 230 6.34 -1.70 -19.19
N LYS A 231 6.64 -1.24 -20.42
CA LYS A 231 5.71 -1.36 -21.58
C LYS A 231 5.24 -2.78 -21.80
N LYS A 232 6.15 -3.76 -21.78
CA LYS A 232 5.82 -5.20 -21.92
C LYS A 232 4.90 -5.74 -20.82
N ARG A 233 4.79 -5.02 -19.69
CA ARG A 233 3.97 -5.38 -18.53
C ARG A 233 2.71 -4.52 -18.37
N GLN A 234 2.41 -3.71 -19.40
CA GLN A 234 1.31 -2.75 -19.36
C GLN A 234 1.39 -1.78 -18.18
N VAL A 235 2.62 -1.41 -17.81
CA VAL A 235 2.93 -0.42 -16.76
C VAL A 235 3.47 0.83 -17.41
N LEU A 236 2.84 1.97 -17.13
CA LEU A 236 3.32 3.29 -17.53
C LEU A 236 4.43 3.72 -16.57
N LEU A 237 5.66 3.90 -17.07
CA LEU A 237 6.71 4.52 -16.30
C LEU A 237 6.57 6.06 -16.38
N ILE A 238 6.56 6.72 -15.22
CA ILE A 238 6.58 8.18 -15.08
C ILE A 238 7.92 8.57 -14.45
N PRO A 239 8.89 9.09 -15.21
CA PRO A 239 10.13 9.62 -14.63
C PRO A 239 9.86 10.96 -13.96
N GLU A 240 10.51 11.21 -12.82
CA GLU A 240 10.47 12.50 -12.13
C GLU A 240 11.88 13.10 -12.04
N ILE A 241 11.96 14.35 -12.47
CA ILE A 241 13.08 15.25 -12.20
C ILE A 241 12.53 16.40 -11.37
N ASP A 242 12.74 16.34 -10.07
CA ASP A 242 12.19 17.33 -9.16
C ASP A 242 12.87 18.68 -9.32
N MET A 243 12.05 19.72 -9.50
CA MET A 243 12.48 21.09 -9.78
C MET A 243 11.44 22.11 -9.33
N PRO A 244 11.82 23.25 -8.75
CA PRO A 244 13.18 23.63 -8.38
C PRO A 244 13.54 23.20 -6.96
N GLY A 245 12.63 22.54 -6.24
CA GLY A 245 12.84 21.95 -4.92
C GLY A 245 13.74 20.72 -4.98
N HIS A 246 14.08 20.16 -3.81
CA HIS A 246 14.85 18.91 -3.67
C HIS A 246 16.10 18.83 -4.57
N SER A 247 16.73 19.97 -4.82
CA SER A 247 17.75 20.17 -5.88
C SER A 247 19.17 20.37 -5.36
N ALA A 248 19.46 20.03 -4.10
CA ALA A 248 20.77 20.28 -3.54
C ALA A 248 21.91 19.54 -4.28
N ALA A 249 21.63 18.37 -4.90
CA ALA A 249 22.62 17.70 -5.76
C ALA A 249 22.97 18.54 -6.99
N PHE A 250 21.97 19.14 -7.65
CA PHE A 250 22.18 20.07 -8.76
C PHE A 250 22.97 21.30 -8.32
N VAL A 251 22.61 21.91 -7.19
CA VAL A 251 23.29 23.10 -6.66
C VAL A 251 24.73 22.79 -6.26
N ARG A 252 25.03 21.63 -5.68
CA ARG A 252 26.42 21.22 -5.38
C ARG A 252 27.26 21.12 -6.65
N THR A 253 26.69 20.58 -7.72
CA THR A 253 27.39 20.39 -8.99
C THR A 253 27.67 21.73 -9.72
N PHE A 254 26.61 22.52 -9.90
CA PHE A 254 26.69 23.68 -10.80
C PHE A 254 26.90 25.01 -10.08
N ARG A 255 26.73 25.08 -8.75
CA ARG A 255 26.81 26.33 -7.95
C ARG A 255 25.74 27.35 -8.37
N HIS A 256 24.67 26.92 -8.99
CA HIS A 256 23.51 27.73 -9.40
C HIS A 256 22.22 27.14 -8.84
N ASP A 257 21.30 28.00 -8.41
CA ASP A 257 19.91 27.61 -8.16
C ASP A 257 19.22 27.32 -9.50
N MET A 258 18.35 26.33 -9.55
CA MET A 258 17.60 25.97 -10.75
C MET A 258 16.76 27.12 -11.30
N GLN A 259 16.31 28.05 -10.45
CA GLN A 259 15.48 29.21 -10.83
C GLN A 259 16.33 30.40 -11.33
N SER A 260 17.66 30.35 -11.19
CA SER A 260 18.54 31.37 -11.74
C SER A 260 18.61 31.27 -13.28
N PRO A 261 18.94 32.38 -14.00
CA PRO A 261 19.05 32.32 -15.47
C PRO A 261 20.03 31.23 -15.97
N GLU A 262 21.15 31.05 -15.30
CA GLU A 262 22.15 30.02 -15.60
C GLU A 262 21.63 28.63 -15.26
N GLY A 263 21.01 28.48 -14.08
CA GLY A 263 20.41 27.20 -13.66
C GLY A 263 19.33 26.73 -14.62
N MET A 264 18.46 27.64 -15.07
CA MET A 264 17.41 27.31 -16.06
C MET A 264 17.98 26.87 -17.42
N LYS A 265 19.09 27.49 -17.88
CA LYS A 265 19.75 27.04 -19.11
C LYS A 265 20.30 25.61 -18.97
N ILE A 266 21.00 25.32 -17.87
CA ILE A 266 21.51 23.99 -17.57
C ILE A 266 20.36 22.99 -17.47
N LEU A 267 19.31 23.33 -16.73
CA LEU A 267 18.17 22.46 -16.51
C LEU A 267 17.44 22.12 -17.82
N LYS A 268 17.29 23.06 -18.75
CA LYS A 268 16.70 22.79 -20.08
C LYS A 268 17.51 21.77 -20.88
N LEU A 269 18.84 21.84 -20.84
CA LEU A 269 19.69 20.85 -21.49
C LEU A 269 19.53 19.46 -20.86
N LEU A 270 19.41 19.39 -19.53
CA LEU A 270 19.12 18.14 -18.83
C LEU A 270 17.73 17.60 -19.20
N VAL A 271 16.73 18.47 -19.29
CA VAL A 271 15.37 18.09 -19.73
C VAL A 271 15.37 17.57 -21.16
N ASP A 272 16.21 18.13 -22.07
CA ASP A 272 16.38 17.60 -23.42
C ASP A 272 16.89 16.16 -23.38
N GLU A 273 17.96 15.89 -22.62
CA GLU A 273 18.51 14.55 -22.45
C GLU A 273 17.50 13.56 -21.84
N VAL A 274 16.72 14.00 -20.84
CA VAL A 274 15.65 13.21 -20.22
C VAL A 274 14.54 12.89 -21.23
N CYS A 275 14.06 13.89 -21.97
CA CYS A 275 12.99 13.70 -22.95
C CYS A 275 13.40 12.77 -24.11
N GLU A 276 14.67 12.82 -24.53
CA GLU A 276 15.23 11.91 -25.53
C GLU A 276 15.45 10.48 -24.99
N THR A 277 15.73 10.36 -23.70
CA THR A 277 15.98 9.06 -23.06
C THR A 277 14.70 8.27 -22.81
N PHE A 278 13.67 8.95 -22.30
CA PHE A 278 12.44 8.31 -21.89
C PHE A 278 11.34 8.38 -22.98
N ASP A 279 11.14 7.28 -23.68
CA ASP A 279 10.02 7.12 -24.63
C ASP A 279 8.70 6.83 -23.87
N VAL A 280 8.23 7.83 -23.13
CA VAL A 280 7.00 7.83 -22.34
C VAL A 280 6.23 9.14 -22.53
N PRO A 281 4.92 9.16 -22.31
CA PRO A 281 4.10 10.35 -22.58
C PRO A 281 4.23 11.45 -21.53
N TYR A 282 4.73 11.15 -20.31
CA TYR A 282 4.76 12.08 -19.18
C TYR A 282 6.14 12.31 -18.65
N LEU A 283 6.41 13.53 -18.18
CA LEU A 283 7.51 13.89 -17.29
C LEU A 283 6.93 14.56 -16.04
N HIS A 284 7.28 14.06 -14.85
CA HIS A 284 6.94 14.69 -13.59
C HIS A 284 8.04 15.67 -13.18
N ILE A 285 7.66 16.90 -12.80
CA ILE A 285 8.59 18.00 -12.52
C ILE A 285 8.67 18.39 -11.04
N GLY A 286 8.07 17.59 -10.15
CA GLY A 286 8.06 17.90 -8.71
C GLY A 286 7.27 19.16 -8.39
N THR A 287 7.92 20.19 -7.89
CA THR A 287 7.44 21.52 -7.47
C THR A 287 6.94 21.65 -6.04
N ASP A 288 7.13 20.62 -5.22
CA ASP A 288 6.75 20.64 -3.80
C ASP A 288 7.86 21.22 -2.89
N GLU A 289 7.45 21.56 -1.69
CA GLU A 289 8.29 21.99 -0.55
C GLU A 289 9.30 23.13 -0.86
N VAL A 290 9.01 23.98 -1.85
CA VAL A 290 9.92 25.04 -2.31
C VAL A 290 9.25 26.40 -2.47
N GLY A 291 10.00 27.46 -2.26
CA GLY A 291 9.60 28.83 -2.60
C GLY A 291 9.99 29.17 -4.05
N PHE A 292 9.10 29.87 -4.76
CA PHE A 292 9.34 30.28 -6.13
C PHE A 292 9.90 31.73 -6.16
N SER A 293 11.21 31.86 -6.27
CA SER A 293 11.91 33.14 -6.42
C SER A 293 11.79 33.73 -7.84
N ASN A 294 11.59 32.85 -8.83
CA ASN A 294 11.31 33.21 -10.22
C ASN A 294 9.88 32.79 -10.59
N PRO A 295 8.91 33.73 -10.68
CA PRO A 295 7.53 33.40 -11.01
C PRO A 295 7.35 32.87 -12.45
N GLY A 296 8.31 33.05 -13.33
CA GLY A 296 8.30 32.50 -14.69
C GLY A 296 8.81 31.08 -14.78
N PHE A 297 9.45 30.53 -13.72
CA PHE A 297 10.13 29.24 -13.77
C PHE A 297 9.22 28.10 -14.18
N VAL A 298 8.13 27.85 -13.43
CA VAL A 298 7.23 26.71 -13.71
C VAL A 298 6.51 26.85 -15.03
N PRO A 299 5.87 28.01 -15.37
CA PRO A 299 5.24 28.17 -16.69
C PRO A 299 6.21 27.94 -17.85
N GLU A 300 7.44 28.44 -17.76
CA GLU A 300 8.46 28.27 -18.80
C GLU A 300 8.89 26.80 -18.93
N MET A 301 9.14 26.10 -17.82
CA MET A 301 9.51 24.69 -17.88
C MET A 301 8.39 23.79 -18.39
N VAL A 302 7.13 24.04 -17.99
CA VAL A 302 5.98 23.31 -18.54
C VAL A 302 5.87 23.52 -20.05
N ALA A 303 5.95 24.77 -20.53
CA ALA A 303 5.91 25.08 -21.95
C ALA A 303 7.07 24.41 -22.72
N TYR A 304 8.27 24.43 -22.14
CA TYR A 304 9.46 23.81 -22.73
C TYR A 304 9.31 22.30 -22.90
N ILE A 305 8.86 21.60 -21.84
CA ILE A 305 8.64 20.15 -21.86
C ILE A 305 7.52 19.76 -22.83
N ARG A 306 6.44 20.54 -22.88
CA ARG A 306 5.35 20.34 -23.85
C ARG A 306 5.83 20.50 -25.30
N ALA A 307 6.74 21.45 -25.56
CA ALA A 307 7.38 21.62 -26.87
C ALA A 307 8.23 20.41 -27.30
N LYS A 308 8.68 19.56 -26.33
CA LYS A 308 9.33 18.27 -26.61
C LYS A 308 8.33 17.11 -26.79
N GLY A 309 7.03 17.39 -26.84
CA GLY A 309 5.97 16.39 -27.05
C GLY A 309 5.59 15.60 -25.79
N LYS A 310 6.02 16.01 -24.60
CA LYS A 310 5.65 15.38 -23.33
C LYS A 310 4.52 16.13 -22.63
N LYS A 311 3.69 15.40 -21.90
CA LYS A 311 2.75 15.94 -20.92
C LYS A 311 3.45 16.11 -19.60
N VAL A 312 2.99 17.06 -18.79
CA VAL A 312 3.65 17.44 -17.54
C VAL A 312 2.79 17.09 -16.34
N ILE A 313 3.41 16.47 -15.34
CA ILE A 313 2.83 16.19 -14.02
C ILE A 313 3.59 17.01 -12.99
N SER A 314 2.90 17.42 -11.93
CA SER A 314 3.49 18.20 -10.84
C SER A 314 2.81 17.87 -9.50
N TRP A 315 3.52 18.06 -8.38
CA TRP A 315 2.97 17.88 -7.04
C TRP A 315 1.99 19.00 -6.63
N ASN A 316 1.01 18.65 -5.79
CA ASN A 316 0.10 19.58 -5.10
C ASN A 316 -0.01 19.18 -3.60
N PRO A 317 0.26 20.06 -2.63
CA PRO A 317 0.71 21.46 -2.76
C PRO A 317 2.04 21.64 -3.48
N GLY A 318 2.13 22.74 -4.22
CA GLY A 318 3.28 23.16 -5.01
C GLY A 318 2.91 24.43 -5.77
N TRP A 319 3.23 24.48 -7.05
CA TRP A 319 2.76 25.56 -7.91
C TRP A 319 1.23 25.51 -8.08
N LYS A 320 0.58 26.69 -8.13
CA LYS A 320 -0.88 26.78 -8.33
C LYS A 320 -1.20 26.91 -9.80
N TYR A 321 -1.81 25.90 -10.36
CA TYR A 321 -2.19 25.85 -11.76
C TYR A 321 -3.66 26.24 -11.99
N GLN A 322 -3.92 26.83 -13.17
CA GLN A 322 -5.25 26.95 -13.75
C GLN A 322 -5.48 25.83 -14.80
N PRO A 323 -6.75 25.51 -15.12
CA PRO A 323 -7.05 24.56 -16.20
C PRO A 323 -6.32 24.92 -17.51
N GLY A 324 -5.67 23.93 -18.13
CA GLY A 324 -4.86 24.11 -19.33
C GLY A 324 -3.38 24.44 -19.09
N GLU A 325 -2.99 24.88 -17.90
CA GLU A 325 -1.58 25.18 -17.57
C GLU A 325 -0.76 23.91 -17.25
N ILE A 326 -1.41 22.84 -16.84
CA ILE A 326 -0.77 21.54 -16.51
C ILE A 326 -1.62 20.41 -17.09
N ASP A 327 -1.02 19.23 -17.32
CA ASP A 327 -1.74 18.08 -17.87
C ASP A 327 -2.29 17.15 -16.79
N LEU A 328 -1.62 17.07 -15.63
CA LEU A 328 -2.00 16.22 -14.51
C LEU A 328 -1.32 16.72 -13.23
N VAL A 329 -2.01 16.59 -12.10
CA VAL A 329 -1.48 16.97 -10.78
C VAL A 329 -1.52 15.77 -9.85
N GLN A 330 -0.44 15.55 -9.09
CA GLN A 330 -0.36 14.52 -8.06
C GLN A 330 -0.42 15.17 -6.68
N MET A 331 -1.43 14.79 -5.87
CA MET A 331 -1.61 15.34 -4.54
C MET A 331 -0.80 14.54 -3.53
N TRP A 332 0.12 15.20 -2.81
CA TRP A 332 1.03 14.53 -1.87
C TRP A 332 0.72 14.79 -0.39
N SER A 333 0.06 15.88 -0.09
CA SER A 333 -0.21 16.32 1.28
C SER A 333 -1.71 16.40 1.53
N PHE A 334 -2.13 16.24 2.79
CA PHE A 334 -3.52 16.46 3.21
C PHE A 334 -4.08 17.85 2.81
N ASN A 335 -3.20 18.83 2.58
CA ASN A 335 -3.56 20.15 2.05
C ASN A 335 -3.84 20.13 0.54
N GLY A 336 -3.51 19.05 -0.16
CA GLY A 336 -3.79 18.89 -1.58
C GLY A 336 -5.29 18.93 -1.85
N LYS A 337 -5.70 19.83 -2.78
CA LYS A 337 -7.10 20.00 -3.16
C LYS A 337 -7.25 19.86 -4.66
N VAL A 338 -8.34 19.25 -5.07
CA VAL A 338 -8.73 19.18 -6.47
C VAL A 338 -9.04 20.59 -7.00
N THR A 339 -8.44 20.92 -8.12
CA THR A 339 -8.80 22.09 -8.95
C THR A 339 -9.69 21.60 -10.07
N PRO A 340 -10.98 21.97 -10.13
CA PRO A 340 -11.88 21.52 -11.18
C PRO A 340 -11.32 21.83 -12.59
N GLY A 341 -11.40 20.84 -13.49
CA GLY A 341 -10.88 20.94 -14.86
C GLY A 341 -9.39 20.58 -15.00
N ILE A 342 -8.73 20.15 -13.91
CA ILE A 342 -7.40 19.53 -13.96
C ILE A 342 -7.52 18.09 -13.44
N PRO A 343 -7.07 17.07 -14.16
CA PRO A 343 -7.01 15.71 -13.64
C PRO A 343 -6.03 15.58 -12.47
N HIS A 344 -6.39 14.83 -11.43
CA HIS A 344 -5.56 14.62 -10.24
C HIS A 344 -5.36 13.15 -9.94
N ILE A 345 -4.16 12.83 -9.42
CA ILE A 345 -3.81 11.56 -8.78
C ILE A 345 -3.77 11.79 -7.26
N ASP A 346 -4.38 10.90 -6.49
CA ASP A 346 -4.36 10.97 -5.03
C ASP A 346 -3.20 10.15 -4.46
N SER A 347 -2.24 10.82 -3.83
CA SER A 347 -1.19 10.19 -3.02
C SER A 347 -1.22 10.65 -1.56
N ARG A 348 -2.23 11.45 -1.17
CA ARG A 348 -2.41 11.89 0.22
C ARG A 348 -2.73 10.66 1.06
N PHE A 349 -2.15 10.55 2.24
CA PHE A 349 -2.32 9.40 3.13
C PHE A 349 -1.87 8.04 2.54
N HIS A 350 -1.13 8.03 1.44
CA HIS A 350 -0.68 6.81 0.76
C HIS A 350 0.85 6.66 0.81
N TYR A 351 1.48 6.96 1.96
CA TYR A 351 2.94 6.88 2.16
C TYR A 351 3.29 5.68 3.03
N THR A 352 3.82 4.61 2.42
CA THR A 352 4.13 3.37 3.12
C THR A 352 5.19 3.54 4.22
N ASN A 353 6.13 4.46 4.05
CA ASN A 353 7.13 4.77 5.08
C ASN A 353 6.55 5.40 6.36
N HIS A 354 5.26 5.75 6.37
CA HIS A 354 4.54 6.23 7.54
C HIS A 354 3.52 5.22 8.10
N PHE A 355 3.37 4.06 7.46
CA PHE A 355 2.33 3.09 7.79
C PHE A 355 2.74 2.14 8.92
N ASP A 356 1.79 1.84 9.81
CA ASP A 356 1.81 0.62 10.61
C ASP A 356 1.49 -0.59 9.73
N THR A 357 2.10 -1.71 10.05
CA THR A 357 1.99 -2.94 9.27
C THR A 357 0.56 -3.48 9.20
N PHE A 358 -0.26 -3.24 10.22
CA PHE A 358 -1.59 -3.81 10.36
C PHE A 358 -2.70 -2.77 10.26
N ALA A 359 -2.62 -1.72 11.08
CA ALA A 359 -3.70 -0.75 11.21
C ALA A 359 -3.91 0.08 9.92
N ASP A 360 -2.85 0.58 9.30
CA ASP A 360 -2.98 1.41 8.10
C ASP A 360 -3.43 0.64 6.86
N VAL A 361 -3.22 -0.69 6.81
CA VAL A 361 -3.77 -1.55 5.73
C VAL A 361 -5.30 -1.59 5.79
N VAL A 362 -5.89 -1.58 6.99
CA VAL A 362 -7.35 -1.50 7.17
C VAL A 362 -7.89 -0.19 6.59
N ALA A 363 -7.28 0.94 6.98
CA ALA A 363 -7.69 2.24 6.47
C ALA A 363 -7.53 2.37 4.96
N LEU A 364 -6.41 1.89 4.42
CA LEU A 364 -6.15 1.93 2.98
C LEU A 364 -7.16 1.09 2.19
N TYR A 365 -7.51 -0.09 2.70
CA TYR A 365 -8.53 -0.95 2.07
C TYR A 365 -9.92 -0.32 2.11
N ASP A 366 -10.33 0.27 3.24
CA ASP A 366 -11.68 0.83 3.40
C ASP A 366 -11.86 2.21 2.78
N SER A 367 -10.76 2.91 2.50
CA SER A 367 -10.77 4.31 2.06
C SER A 367 -11.27 4.47 0.63
N ARG A 368 -12.07 5.51 0.40
CA ARG A 368 -12.36 6.02 -0.94
C ARG A 368 -11.22 6.92 -1.42
N VAL A 369 -10.83 6.75 -2.68
CA VAL A 369 -9.82 7.61 -3.31
C VAL A 369 -10.37 9.05 -3.42
N TYR A 370 -9.80 9.99 -2.69
CA TYR A 370 -10.30 11.35 -2.59
C TYR A 370 -11.82 11.42 -2.37
N ASP A 371 -12.34 10.56 -1.51
CA ASP A 371 -13.80 10.40 -1.26
C ASP A 371 -14.64 10.11 -2.52
N ARG A 372 -14.04 9.45 -3.51
CA ARG A 372 -14.68 9.04 -4.77
C ARG A 372 -14.82 7.51 -4.80
N PRO A 373 -16.02 6.97 -5.06
CA PRO A 373 -16.20 5.52 -5.23
C PRO A 373 -15.64 4.99 -6.54
N LYS A 374 -15.47 5.84 -7.55
CA LYS A 374 -14.85 5.57 -8.86
C LYS A 374 -14.31 6.87 -9.43
N GLN A 375 -13.45 6.78 -10.43
CA GLN A 375 -12.89 7.97 -11.09
C GLN A 375 -13.97 8.90 -11.63
N ASP A 376 -13.63 10.15 -11.70
CA ASP A 376 -14.33 11.20 -12.46
C ASP A 376 -13.32 11.99 -13.32
N ALA A 377 -13.75 13.11 -13.91
CA ALA A 377 -12.87 13.94 -14.72
C ALA A 377 -11.72 14.59 -13.94
N ASP A 378 -11.94 14.83 -12.65
CA ASP A 378 -11.01 15.55 -11.79
C ASP A 378 -10.11 14.61 -10.95
N VAL A 379 -10.54 13.37 -10.66
CA VAL A 379 -9.76 12.38 -9.91
C VAL A 379 -9.66 11.09 -10.72
N VAL A 380 -8.48 10.84 -11.28
CA VAL A 380 -8.27 9.74 -12.25
C VAL A 380 -7.62 8.50 -11.65
N GLY A 381 -7.15 8.57 -10.40
CA GLY A 381 -6.52 7.44 -9.73
C GLY A 381 -5.76 7.80 -8.47
N ALA A 382 -4.96 6.84 -8.00
CA ALA A 382 -4.07 7.04 -6.86
C ALA A 382 -2.72 6.34 -7.07
N ILE A 383 -1.70 6.88 -6.39
CA ILE A 383 -0.35 6.31 -6.33
C ILE A 383 0.03 6.17 -4.86
N ILE A 384 0.44 4.96 -4.45
CA ILE A 384 1.07 4.73 -3.17
C ILE A 384 2.57 5.02 -3.30
N ALA A 385 3.14 5.75 -2.34
CA ALA A 385 4.51 6.20 -2.42
C ALA A 385 5.39 5.58 -1.32
N LEU A 386 6.62 5.24 -1.70
CA LEU A 386 7.66 4.83 -0.78
C LEU A 386 8.80 5.84 -0.83
N TRP A 387 8.92 6.64 0.23
CA TRP A 387 10.00 7.61 0.41
C TRP A 387 11.13 7.04 1.26
N HIS A 388 12.36 7.25 0.84
CA HIS A 388 13.55 6.84 1.57
C HIS A 388 14.12 7.95 2.45
N ASP A 389 13.28 8.51 3.33
CA ASP A 389 13.73 9.49 4.32
C ASP A 389 14.88 8.94 5.16
N ARG A 390 14.82 7.64 5.49
CA ARG A 390 15.85 6.91 6.21
C ARG A 390 16.82 6.21 5.26
N LEU A 391 18.08 6.10 5.67
CA LEU A 391 19.12 5.38 4.94
C LEU A 391 18.73 3.91 4.75
N LEU A 392 18.88 3.38 3.54
CA LEU A 392 18.79 1.95 3.27
C LEU A 392 20.16 1.30 3.37
N SER A 393 20.33 0.37 4.30
CA SER A 393 21.52 -0.48 4.37
C SER A 393 21.46 -1.69 3.46
N LYS A 394 20.23 -2.22 3.23
CA LYS A 394 19.96 -3.41 2.41
C LYS A 394 18.62 -3.27 1.71
N GLU A 395 18.58 -3.48 0.41
CA GLU A 395 17.35 -3.51 -0.38
C GLU A 395 16.34 -4.56 0.11
N ALA A 396 16.83 -5.73 0.54
CA ALA A 396 15.99 -6.81 1.02
C ALA A 396 15.08 -6.42 2.20
N ASN A 397 15.45 -5.40 2.98
CA ASN A 397 14.64 -4.93 4.10
C ASN A 397 13.64 -3.83 3.69
N MET A 398 13.82 -3.18 2.54
CA MET A 398 13.03 -2.03 2.12
C MET A 398 11.53 -2.33 2.07
N LEU A 399 11.16 -3.37 1.37
CA LEU A 399 9.75 -3.73 1.15
C LEU A 399 9.09 -4.26 2.44
N LEU A 400 9.86 -4.92 3.31
CA LEU A 400 9.38 -5.42 4.59
C LEU A 400 9.18 -4.29 5.61
N GLU A 401 10.18 -3.42 5.76
CA GLU A 401 10.14 -2.28 6.69
C GLU A 401 9.07 -1.26 6.32
N ASN A 402 8.76 -1.12 5.05
CA ASN A 402 7.76 -0.17 4.55
C ASN A 402 6.43 -0.82 4.18
N ASN A 403 6.19 -2.05 4.61
CA ASN A 403 4.90 -2.73 4.47
C ASN A 403 4.36 -2.75 3.03
N PHE A 404 5.24 -2.95 2.05
CA PHE A 404 4.93 -2.80 0.64
C PHE A 404 3.79 -3.71 0.19
N TYR A 405 3.92 -5.05 0.38
CA TYR A 405 2.97 -6.02 -0.20
C TYR A 405 1.55 -5.88 0.32
N PRO A 406 1.28 -5.84 1.63
CA PRO A 406 -0.09 -5.68 2.14
C PRO A 406 -0.72 -4.38 1.66
N SER A 407 0.06 -3.28 1.66
CA SER A 407 -0.41 -1.95 1.24
C SER A 407 -0.68 -1.89 -0.27
N MET A 408 0.22 -2.45 -1.08
CA MET A 408 0.06 -2.53 -2.54
C MET A 408 -1.18 -3.35 -2.91
N LEU A 409 -1.40 -4.50 -2.27
CA LEU A 409 -2.56 -5.35 -2.53
C LEU A 409 -3.88 -4.67 -2.12
N ALA A 410 -3.89 -3.97 -0.99
CA ALA A 410 -5.06 -3.21 -0.53
C ALA A 410 -5.41 -2.08 -1.52
N LEU A 411 -4.42 -1.32 -1.98
CA LEU A 411 -4.64 -0.25 -2.96
C LEU A 411 -5.03 -0.81 -4.33
N ALA A 412 -4.39 -1.90 -4.77
CA ALA A 412 -4.72 -2.56 -6.04
C ALA A 412 -6.20 -2.98 -6.08
N GLU A 413 -6.69 -3.62 -5.01
CA GLU A 413 -8.10 -3.98 -4.88
C GLU A 413 -9.00 -2.74 -4.91
N ARG A 414 -8.66 -1.71 -4.13
CA ARG A 414 -9.45 -0.49 -4.06
C ARG A 414 -9.54 0.24 -5.39
N LEU A 415 -8.43 0.39 -6.10
CA LEU A 415 -8.39 1.10 -7.37
C LEU A 415 -9.04 0.30 -8.52
N TRP A 416 -9.00 -1.02 -8.43
CA TRP A 416 -9.65 -1.88 -9.41
C TRP A 416 -11.15 -1.96 -9.18
N MET A 417 -11.57 -2.30 -7.95
CA MET A 417 -12.98 -2.46 -7.58
C MET A 417 -13.73 -1.13 -7.48
N GLY A 418 -13.04 -0.08 -7.07
CA GLY A 418 -13.69 1.16 -6.63
C GLY A 418 -14.36 1.02 -5.27
N GLY A 419 -15.29 1.89 -4.96
CA GLY A 419 -16.04 1.89 -3.70
C GLY A 419 -15.22 2.40 -2.52
N GLY A 420 -15.19 1.64 -1.46
CA GLY A 420 -14.76 2.08 -0.14
C GLY A 420 -15.95 2.56 0.70
N SER A 421 -15.83 2.43 2.01
CA SER A 421 -16.90 2.84 2.93
C SER A 421 -16.82 4.31 3.29
N GLN A 422 -15.63 4.88 3.28
CA GLN A 422 -15.36 6.21 3.80
C GLN A 422 -14.07 6.78 3.20
N TYR A 423 -13.84 8.07 3.41
CA TYR A 423 -12.53 8.67 3.21
C TYR A 423 -11.58 8.22 4.34
N TYR A 424 -10.26 8.31 4.13
CA TYR A 424 -9.23 7.83 5.09
C TYR A 424 -9.39 8.40 6.51
N ASP A 425 -9.94 9.61 6.63
CA ASP A 425 -10.19 10.32 7.88
C ASP A 425 -11.56 10.03 8.52
N GLY A 426 -12.35 9.09 7.99
CA GLY A 426 -13.64 8.68 8.54
C GLY A 426 -13.51 7.86 9.82
N ASP A 427 -13.65 6.53 9.75
CA ASP A 427 -13.36 5.62 10.89
C ASP A 427 -11.86 5.30 11.04
N GLY A 428 -11.04 5.77 10.10
CA GLY A 428 -9.59 5.60 10.13
C GLY A 428 -9.20 4.12 10.03
N THR A 429 -8.39 3.68 10.99
CA THR A 429 -7.85 2.31 11.03
C THR A 429 -8.70 1.33 11.85
N MET A 430 -9.88 1.73 12.34
CA MET A 430 -10.59 0.99 13.39
C MET A 430 -11.57 -0.05 12.85
N MET A 431 -11.46 -1.26 13.39
CA MET A 431 -12.48 -2.30 13.30
C MET A 431 -13.10 -2.52 14.69
N TRP A 432 -14.35 -2.09 14.86
CA TRP A 432 -15.01 -2.10 16.19
C TRP A 432 -15.65 -3.43 16.53
N ASN A 433 -16.28 -4.09 15.55
CA ASN A 433 -16.92 -5.39 15.75
C ASN A 433 -17.10 -6.17 14.43
N GLU A 434 -17.31 -7.48 14.56
CA GLU A 434 -17.40 -8.41 13.44
C GLU A 434 -18.70 -8.31 12.62
N ASN A 435 -19.71 -7.56 13.09
CA ASN A 435 -21.02 -7.48 12.43
C ASN A 435 -21.08 -6.39 11.37
N THR A 436 -20.10 -5.48 11.32
CA THR A 436 -20.06 -4.40 10.33
C THR A 436 -19.73 -4.93 8.93
N GLU A 437 -20.31 -4.32 7.92
CA GLU A 437 -20.00 -4.68 6.51
C GLU A 437 -18.53 -4.37 6.16
N THR A 438 -17.95 -3.30 6.72
CA THR A 438 -16.55 -2.95 6.57
C THR A 438 -15.63 -4.06 7.11
N TYR A 439 -15.90 -4.56 8.32
CA TYR A 439 -15.16 -5.71 8.86
C TYR A 439 -15.27 -6.95 7.96
N LYS A 440 -16.49 -7.31 7.52
CA LYS A 440 -16.71 -8.50 6.68
C LYS A 440 -15.98 -8.39 5.34
N ALA A 441 -16.02 -7.19 4.72
CA ALA A 441 -15.31 -6.93 3.47
C ALA A 441 -13.80 -7.01 3.65
N PHE A 442 -13.26 -6.40 4.70
CA PHE A 442 -11.83 -6.48 5.02
C PHE A 442 -11.40 -7.92 5.35
N ALA A 443 -12.21 -8.68 6.10
CA ALA A 443 -11.90 -10.07 6.43
C ALA A 443 -11.89 -10.99 5.18
N ASP A 444 -12.75 -10.74 4.19
CA ASP A 444 -12.70 -11.43 2.90
C ASP A 444 -11.43 -11.07 2.13
N PHE A 445 -11.06 -9.79 2.09
CA PHE A 445 -9.81 -9.32 1.50
C PHE A 445 -8.59 -9.93 2.19
N GLU A 446 -8.52 -9.87 3.53
CA GLU A 446 -7.42 -10.45 4.32
C GLU A 446 -7.26 -11.95 4.04
N LYS A 447 -8.36 -12.71 3.98
CA LYS A 447 -8.33 -14.14 3.63
C LYS A 447 -7.67 -14.37 2.28
N ARG A 448 -8.05 -13.60 1.24
CA ARG A 448 -7.47 -13.69 -0.10
C ARG A 448 -6.01 -13.26 -0.12
N MET A 449 -5.67 -12.16 0.55
CA MET A 449 -4.32 -11.65 0.68
C MET A 449 -3.37 -12.67 1.34
N LEU A 450 -3.81 -13.33 2.43
CA LEU A 450 -3.03 -14.38 3.08
C LEU A 450 -2.87 -15.63 2.20
N TRP A 451 -3.89 -15.98 1.43
CA TRP A 451 -3.75 -17.03 0.42
C TRP A 451 -2.67 -16.67 -0.62
N HIS A 452 -2.63 -15.42 -1.09
CA HIS A 452 -1.57 -14.95 -1.99
C HIS A 452 -0.18 -14.98 -1.34
N LYS A 453 -0.06 -14.62 -0.07
CA LYS A 453 1.19 -14.76 0.69
C LYS A 453 1.73 -16.18 0.63
N GLU A 454 0.87 -17.18 0.83
CA GLU A 454 1.26 -18.59 0.88
C GLU A 454 1.54 -19.22 -0.51
N HIS A 455 0.94 -18.67 -1.57
CA HIS A 455 0.99 -19.26 -2.91
C HIS A 455 1.76 -18.40 -3.92
N ASN A 456 1.26 -17.22 -4.23
CA ASN A 456 1.79 -16.39 -5.32
C ASN A 456 2.95 -15.50 -4.89
N LEU A 457 3.03 -15.16 -3.59
CA LEU A 457 4.06 -14.34 -2.98
C LEU A 457 4.98 -15.14 -2.05
N LYS A 458 4.96 -16.46 -2.17
CA LYS A 458 5.84 -17.31 -1.36
C LYS A 458 7.30 -16.96 -1.62
N GLY A 459 8.04 -16.63 -0.56
CA GLY A 459 9.43 -16.21 -0.64
C GLY A 459 9.66 -14.72 -0.86
N TYR A 460 8.58 -13.94 -1.00
CA TYR A 460 8.65 -12.47 -0.98
C TYR A 460 8.53 -11.94 0.45
N PRO A 461 9.17 -10.79 0.76
CA PRO A 461 9.20 -10.25 2.12
C PRO A 461 7.84 -9.63 2.51
N MET A 462 6.90 -10.44 2.97
CA MET A 462 5.57 -10.02 3.38
C MET A 462 5.35 -10.27 4.87
N GLY A 463 5.64 -9.27 5.70
CA GLY A 463 5.46 -9.30 7.14
C GLY A 463 4.03 -9.03 7.58
N TYR A 464 3.13 -9.98 7.34
CA TYR A 464 1.72 -9.85 7.69
C TYR A 464 1.13 -11.20 8.07
N VAL A 465 0.28 -11.22 9.12
CA VAL A 465 -0.51 -12.38 9.52
C VAL A 465 -1.96 -11.94 9.78
N LYS A 466 -2.86 -12.90 9.92
CA LYS A 466 -4.27 -12.61 10.20
C LYS A 466 -4.43 -11.72 11.44
N GLN A 467 -5.13 -10.60 11.29
CA GLN A 467 -5.43 -9.67 12.38
C GLN A 467 -6.94 -9.57 12.70
N THR A 468 -7.82 -10.00 11.80
CA THR A 468 -9.28 -9.91 11.97
C THR A 468 -9.81 -10.77 13.11
N ASN A 469 -9.02 -11.65 13.70
CA ASN A 469 -9.35 -12.44 14.89
C ASN A 469 -8.72 -11.91 16.18
N VAL A 470 -7.88 -10.87 16.13
CA VAL A 470 -7.22 -10.30 17.31
C VAL A 470 -8.15 -9.26 17.94
N LYS A 471 -8.59 -9.51 19.17
CA LYS A 471 -9.60 -8.70 19.87
C LYS A 471 -9.00 -8.11 21.13
N TRP A 472 -9.35 -6.86 21.41
CA TRP A 472 -8.84 -6.11 22.56
C TRP A 472 -9.96 -5.45 23.35
N ASN A 473 -9.74 -5.31 24.66
CA ASN A 473 -10.37 -4.33 25.52
C ASN A 473 -9.47 -3.12 25.63
N ILE A 474 -9.98 -1.94 25.29
CA ILE A 474 -9.28 -0.65 25.40
C ILE A 474 -9.95 0.15 26.50
N VAL A 475 -9.20 0.47 27.54
CA VAL A 475 -9.67 1.25 28.69
C VAL A 475 -9.52 2.73 28.39
N ASP A 476 -10.52 3.55 28.73
CA ASP A 476 -10.42 5.00 28.64
C ASP A 476 -9.20 5.51 29.40
N ALA A 477 -8.50 6.49 28.82
CA ALA A 477 -7.21 6.93 29.33
C ALA A 477 -7.34 7.78 30.60
N PHE A 478 -6.51 7.49 31.62
CA PHE A 478 -6.44 8.19 32.89
C PHE A 478 -5.47 9.38 32.83
N PRO A 479 -5.77 10.52 33.47
CA PRO A 479 -4.86 11.66 33.53
C PRO A 479 -3.65 11.35 34.41
N ASN A 480 -2.45 11.34 33.83
CA ASN A 480 -1.21 11.06 34.56
C ASN A 480 -0.49 12.32 35.03
N GLY A 481 -0.91 13.51 34.59
CA GLY A 481 -0.32 14.77 34.98
C GLY A 481 1.14 14.98 34.54
N GLY A 482 1.61 14.15 33.58
CA GLY A 482 3.01 14.14 33.12
C GLY A 482 3.88 13.10 33.84
N ASP A 483 3.36 12.43 34.87
CA ASP A 483 4.03 11.29 35.50
C ASP A 483 3.69 10.00 34.73
N LEU A 484 4.57 9.62 33.83
CA LEU A 484 4.41 8.44 32.97
C LEU A 484 4.46 7.12 33.75
N ALA A 485 5.01 7.11 34.96
CA ALA A 485 5.10 5.94 35.84
C ALA A 485 3.84 5.74 36.71
N LYS A 486 2.96 6.76 36.80
CA LYS A 486 1.77 6.74 37.65
C LYS A 486 0.94 5.47 37.43
N VAL A 487 0.52 4.83 38.53
CA VAL A 487 -0.24 3.58 38.57
C VAL A 487 -1.73 3.89 38.66
N PHE A 488 -2.56 3.14 37.93
CA PHE A 488 -4.00 3.30 37.87
C PHE A 488 -4.74 1.98 38.14
N PRO A 489 -6.03 1.99 38.43
CA PRO A 489 -6.82 0.81 38.81
C PRO A 489 -6.68 -0.41 37.88
N PRO A 490 -6.56 -0.28 36.54
CA PRO A 490 -6.37 -1.45 35.65
C PRO A 490 -5.11 -2.29 35.93
N GLU A 491 -4.09 -1.71 36.54
CA GLU A 491 -2.88 -2.45 36.96
C GLU A 491 -3.10 -3.35 38.19
N GLN A 492 -4.20 -3.11 38.93
CA GLN A 492 -4.54 -3.90 40.12
C GLN A 492 -5.60 -4.97 39.78
N GLU A 493 -6.65 -4.60 39.07
CA GLU A 493 -7.77 -5.51 38.73
C GLU A 493 -8.39 -5.11 37.39
N LEU A 494 -8.70 -6.11 36.54
CA LEU A 494 -9.43 -5.90 35.29
C LEU A 494 -10.94 -5.87 35.52
N LYS A 495 -11.60 -4.80 35.08
CA LYS A 495 -13.05 -4.55 35.20
C LYS A 495 -13.62 -4.03 33.89
N ASP A 496 -14.95 -4.12 33.74
CA ASP A 496 -15.66 -3.56 32.58
C ASP A 496 -15.76 -2.03 32.64
N LYS A 497 -15.57 -1.46 33.85
CA LYS A 497 -15.49 0.00 34.09
C LYS A 497 -14.73 0.31 35.38
N TYR A 498 -14.22 1.51 35.46
CA TYR A 498 -13.43 1.97 36.58
C TYR A 498 -13.94 3.32 37.09
N GLU A 499 -13.86 3.52 38.39
CA GLU A 499 -13.96 4.84 39.02
C GLU A 499 -12.59 5.30 39.48
N TYR A 500 -12.22 6.54 39.14
CA TYR A 500 -10.98 7.16 39.59
C TYR A 500 -11.17 8.67 39.73
N GLU A 501 -10.83 9.21 40.91
CA GLU A 501 -10.99 10.64 41.24
C GLU A 501 -12.38 11.19 40.89
N GLY A 502 -13.45 10.41 41.21
CA GLY A 502 -14.85 10.77 41.01
C GLY A 502 -15.34 10.78 39.56
N LYS A 503 -14.57 10.17 38.64
CA LYS A 503 -14.95 10.00 37.23
C LYS A 503 -15.01 8.51 36.88
N GLU A 504 -15.94 8.19 35.98
CA GLU A 504 -16.05 6.85 35.38
C GLU A 504 -15.19 6.76 34.11
N TYR A 505 -14.49 5.63 33.95
CA TYR A 505 -13.66 5.28 32.79
C TYR A 505 -14.18 3.95 32.23
N GLY A 506 -14.64 3.97 31.00
CA GLY A 506 -15.22 2.82 30.33
C GLY A 506 -14.18 1.90 29.69
N VAL A 507 -14.66 0.75 29.26
CA VAL A 507 -13.89 -0.21 28.44
C VAL A 507 -14.63 -0.44 27.13
N LYS A 508 -13.94 -0.37 26.01
CA LYS A 508 -14.47 -0.62 24.68
C LYS A 508 -13.67 -1.68 23.96
N GLN A 509 -14.31 -2.40 23.05
CA GLN A 509 -13.67 -3.44 22.27
C GLN A 509 -13.17 -2.89 20.93
N ALA A 510 -12.03 -3.42 20.45
CA ALA A 510 -11.48 -3.17 19.13
C ALA A 510 -10.89 -4.47 18.56
N ILE A 511 -10.81 -4.54 17.23
CA ILE A 511 -10.26 -5.67 16.49
C ILE A 511 -9.07 -5.18 15.67
N GLY A 512 -8.00 -5.95 15.67
CA GLY A 512 -6.78 -5.69 14.90
C GLY A 512 -5.52 -6.04 15.69
N ALA A 513 -4.44 -6.34 14.99
CA ALA A 513 -3.13 -6.52 15.61
C ALA A 513 -2.50 -5.18 15.99
N GLY A 514 -2.69 -4.15 15.16
CA GLY A 514 -2.28 -2.78 15.41
C GLY A 514 -3.46 -1.89 15.78
N ILE A 515 -3.37 -1.17 16.89
CA ILE A 515 -4.42 -0.29 17.41
C ILE A 515 -3.84 1.10 17.65
N TYR A 516 -4.38 2.09 16.96
CA TYR A 516 -4.08 3.49 17.24
C TYR A 516 -4.99 4.04 18.34
N LEU A 517 -4.39 4.63 19.36
CA LEU A 517 -5.05 5.45 20.38
C LEU A 517 -5.06 6.93 19.95
N ARG A 518 -4.04 7.33 19.18
CA ARG A 518 -3.95 8.61 18.48
C ARG A 518 -3.14 8.43 17.21
N HIS A 519 -3.71 8.78 16.06
CA HIS A 519 -3.02 8.78 14.78
C HIS A 519 -2.99 10.21 14.22
N VAL A 520 -1.82 10.65 13.78
CA VAL A 520 -1.63 11.92 13.10
C VAL A 520 -0.88 11.67 11.80
N TRP A 521 -1.18 12.47 10.81
CA TRP A 521 -0.52 12.44 9.53
C TRP A 521 0.09 13.80 9.22
N GLY A 522 1.42 13.87 9.15
CA GLY A 522 2.14 15.11 8.86
C GLY A 522 1.76 16.26 9.80
N GLY A 523 1.41 17.40 9.23
CA GLY A 523 1.00 18.60 9.94
C GLY A 523 -0.51 18.76 10.14
N LEU A 524 -1.31 17.67 10.07
CA LEU A 524 -2.75 17.75 10.28
C LEU A 524 -3.09 18.45 11.60
N PRO A 525 -4.01 19.41 11.59
CA PRO A 525 -4.47 20.09 12.81
C PRO A 525 -5.29 19.16 13.71
N THR A 526 -5.90 18.11 13.14
CA THR A 526 -6.69 17.11 13.84
C THR A 526 -6.08 15.72 13.66
N SER A 527 -6.26 14.86 14.64
CA SER A 527 -5.90 13.45 14.52
C SER A 527 -6.89 12.71 13.60
N ILE A 528 -6.40 11.69 12.90
CA ILE A 528 -7.24 10.70 12.23
C ILE A 528 -8.04 9.96 13.32
N PRO A 529 -9.31 9.62 13.09
CA PRO A 529 -10.12 8.86 14.03
C PRO A 529 -9.46 7.56 14.48
N THR A 530 -9.50 7.32 15.77
CA THR A 530 -8.84 6.20 16.44
C THR A 530 -9.68 5.70 17.60
N ALA A 531 -9.11 4.78 18.40
CA ALA A 531 -9.78 4.28 19.60
C ALA A 531 -10.24 5.40 20.54
N TYR A 532 -9.56 6.53 20.60
CA TYR A 532 -10.01 7.72 21.33
C TYR A 532 -10.43 8.80 20.35
N LYS A 533 -11.67 9.30 20.49
CA LYS A 533 -12.19 10.41 19.66
C LYS A 533 -11.45 11.72 19.91
N ASP A 534 -11.00 11.93 21.15
CA ASP A 534 -10.31 13.14 21.60
C ASP A 534 -9.14 12.75 22.52
N PRO A 535 -8.03 12.20 21.92
CA PRO A 535 -6.87 11.81 22.70
C PRO A 535 -6.20 13.02 23.36
N LYS A 536 -5.83 12.88 24.62
CA LYS A 536 -5.24 13.96 25.44
C LYS A 536 -3.78 13.67 25.75
N GLU A 537 -2.96 14.73 25.80
CA GLU A 537 -1.62 14.69 26.38
C GLU A 537 -1.67 14.36 27.87
N ASN A 538 -0.58 13.83 28.41
CA ASN A 538 -0.44 13.50 29.83
C ASN A 538 -1.51 12.53 30.33
N HIS A 539 -1.77 11.46 29.56
CA HIS A 539 -2.70 10.39 29.92
C HIS A 539 -2.03 9.01 29.79
N THR A 540 -2.55 8.04 30.52
CA THR A 540 -2.14 6.65 30.44
C THR A 540 -3.34 5.79 30.00
N ALA A 541 -3.18 5.07 28.92
CA ALA A 541 -4.15 4.10 28.41
C ALA A 541 -3.73 2.68 28.84
N TYR A 542 -4.71 1.78 28.83
CA TYR A 542 -4.48 0.35 29.01
C TYR A 542 -5.21 -0.43 27.95
N ALA A 543 -4.61 -1.53 27.51
CA ALA A 543 -5.22 -2.48 26.61
C ALA A 543 -4.98 -3.90 27.10
N TYR A 544 -5.98 -4.78 27.03
CA TYR A 544 -5.82 -6.16 27.42
C TYR A 544 -6.65 -7.11 26.57
N THR A 545 -6.17 -8.34 26.48
CA THR A 545 -6.88 -9.45 25.85
C THR A 545 -6.53 -10.77 26.53
N TRP A 546 -7.37 -11.77 26.33
CA TRP A 546 -7.10 -13.14 26.70
C TRP A 546 -6.78 -13.96 25.45
N VAL A 547 -5.71 -14.75 25.52
CA VAL A 547 -5.29 -15.62 24.41
C VAL A 547 -5.30 -17.06 24.88
N TYR A 548 -6.22 -17.84 24.33
CA TYR A 548 -6.25 -19.27 24.60
C TYR A 548 -5.18 -19.99 23.79
N SER A 549 -4.36 -20.79 24.46
CA SER A 549 -3.38 -21.70 23.83
C SER A 549 -3.81 -23.16 24.09
N PRO A 550 -3.85 -24.03 23.08
CA PRO A 550 -4.24 -25.43 23.25
C PRO A 550 -3.19 -26.25 24.02
N LYS A 551 -1.97 -25.74 24.16
CA LYS A 551 -0.82 -26.40 24.81
C LYS A 551 0.15 -25.38 25.42
N ASN A 552 1.04 -25.86 26.30
CA ASN A 552 2.22 -25.08 26.68
C ASN A 552 3.15 -25.00 25.47
N GLN A 553 3.56 -23.80 25.07
CA GLN A 553 4.43 -23.62 23.91
C GLN A 553 5.18 -22.31 23.93
N GLU A 554 6.39 -22.34 23.38
CA GLU A 554 7.14 -21.13 23.01
C GLU A 554 6.68 -20.66 21.64
N VAL A 555 6.41 -19.36 21.50
CA VAL A 555 5.94 -18.73 20.28
C VAL A 555 6.68 -17.42 20.04
N GLY A 556 6.63 -16.94 18.82
CA GLY A 556 7.07 -15.59 18.47
C GLY A 556 6.01 -14.55 18.82
N LEU A 557 6.43 -13.36 19.13
CA LEU A 557 5.58 -12.20 19.38
C LEU A 557 6.08 -11.03 18.55
N TRP A 558 5.23 -10.51 17.68
CA TRP A 558 5.39 -9.19 17.09
C TRP A 558 4.69 -8.18 18.00
N ALA A 559 5.48 -7.27 18.56
CA ALA A 559 4.98 -6.24 19.46
C ALA A 559 5.77 -4.95 19.27
N GLU A 560 5.06 -3.81 19.30
CA GLU A 560 5.65 -2.46 19.29
C GLU A 560 4.65 -1.45 19.83
N THR A 561 5.15 -0.28 20.24
CA THR A 561 4.33 0.79 20.82
C THR A 561 4.49 2.12 20.09
N GLN A 562 5.26 2.13 19.03
CA GLN A 562 5.50 3.33 18.26
C GLN A 562 5.54 3.01 16.77
N ASN A 563 4.86 3.82 16.02
CA ASN A 563 5.04 4.00 14.62
C ASN A 563 5.20 5.51 14.44
N TYR A 564 6.40 6.01 14.75
CA TYR A 564 6.70 7.39 14.44
C TYR A 564 6.93 7.52 12.93
N SER A 565 6.61 8.66 12.41
CA SER A 565 7.00 9.01 11.04
C SER A 565 8.49 8.73 10.93
N ARG A 566 8.92 7.85 10.06
CA ARG A 566 10.33 7.51 9.84
C ARG A 566 11.09 8.65 9.16
N SER A 567 10.74 9.87 9.53
CA SER A 567 11.36 11.08 9.07
C SER A 567 12.66 11.35 9.83
N GLU A 568 13.42 12.24 9.32
CA GLU A 568 14.76 12.63 9.74
C GLU A 568 14.92 13.06 11.21
N LYS A 569 13.83 13.28 11.94
CA LYS A 569 13.88 13.82 13.31
C LYS A 569 13.53 12.82 14.41
N ASP A 570 13.12 11.62 14.02
CA ASP A 570 12.69 10.61 14.99
C ASP A 570 13.87 9.73 15.39
N LEU A 571 14.12 9.60 16.66
CA LEU A 571 15.22 8.79 17.21
C LEU A 571 14.73 7.40 17.61
N PRO A 572 15.60 6.37 17.58
CA PRO A 572 15.26 5.05 18.11
C PRO A 572 15.11 5.11 19.64
N PRO A 573 14.32 4.24 20.25
CA PRO A 573 14.20 4.14 21.71
C PRO A 573 15.52 3.84 22.40
N LYS A 574 15.62 4.19 23.68
CA LYS A 574 16.74 3.77 24.54
C LYS A 574 16.70 2.26 24.71
N GLN A 575 17.88 1.63 24.83
CA GLN A 575 17.97 0.21 25.12
C GLN A 575 17.23 -0.15 26.41
N GLY A 576 16.52 -1.27 26.40
CA GLY A 576 15.72 -1.72 27.54
C GLY A 576 14.38 -1.00 27.71
N THR A 577 13.95 -0.17 26.73
CA THR A 577 12.64 0.50 26.72
C THR A 577 11.89 0.20 25.45
N TRP A 578 10.54 0.15 25.52
CA TRP A 578 9.69 0.03 24.35
C TRP A 578 9.62 1.32 23.53
N ASP A 579 9.63 2.45 24.23
CA ASP A 579 9.54 3.80 23.68
C ASP A 579 10.05 4.85 24.68
N TYR A 580 9.89 6.11 24.34
CA TYR A 580 10.23 7.26 25.22
C TYR A 580 9.18 7.54 26.29
N ARG A 581 8.08 6.79 26.30
CA ARG A 581 6.90 7.08 27.14
C ARG A 581 6.78 6.13 28.34
N GLY A 582 7.61 5.09 28.41
CA GLY A 582 7.54 4.11 29.49
C GLY A 582 6.43 3.08 29.31
N SER A 583 6.06 2.77 28.06
CA SER A 583 5.14 1.68 27.77
C SER A 583 5.67 0.35 28.25
N ARG A 584 4.77 -0.54 28.71
CA ARG A 584 5.12 -1.85 29.27
C ARG A 584 4.09 -2.90 28.83
N LEU A 585 4.58 -4.12 28.60
CA LEU A 585 3.79 -5.29 28.23
C LEU A 585 3.98 -6.42 29.25
N TRP A 586 2.90 -7.09 29.61
CA TRP A 586 2.94 -8.30 30.41
C TRP A 586 2.15 -9.43 29.76
N ILE A 587 2.67 -10.66 29.91
CA ILE A 587 1.96 -11.90 29.58
C ILE A 587 1.90 -12.72 30.85
N ASN A 588 0.69 -13.06 31.36
CA ASN A 588 0.47 -13.76 32.62
C ASN A 588 1.21 -13.13 33.85
N ASP A 589 1.21 -11.78 33.89
CA ASP A 589 1.87 -10.97 34.92
C ASP A 589 3.41 -10.98 34.87
N GLU A 590 4.00 -11.66 33.89
CA GLU A 590 5.45 -11.62 33.62
C GLU A 590 5.72 -10.52 32.59
N GLU A 591 6.60 -9.58 32.89
CA GLU A 591 6.94 -8.48 31.99
C GLU A 591 7.72 -8.99 30.78
N VAL A 592 7.24 -8.61 29.59
CA VAL A 592 7.91 -8.87 28.30
C VAL A 592 8.91 -7.74 28.04
N MET A 593 10.18 -8.12 27.94
CA MET A 593 11.24 -7.15 27.66
C MET A 593 11.17 -6.66 26.20
N PRO A 594 11.46 -5.37 25.95
CA PRO A 594 11.52 -4.82 24.59
C PRO A 594 12.67 -5.45 23.79
N PRO A 595 12.63 -5.32 22.45
CA PRO A 595 13.72 -5.80 21.61
C PRO A 595 15.01 -5.01 21.86
N THR A 596 16.15 -5.61 21.51
CA THR A 596 17.41 -4.87 21.42
C THR A 596 17.42 -4.03 20.17
N TRP A 597 17.54 -2.72 20.33
CA TRP A 597 17.55 -1.78 19.21
C TRP A 597 18.94 -1.77 18.55
N THR A 598 19.00 -1.82 17.21
CA THR A 598 20.29 -1.82 16.48
C THR A 598 20.90 -0.43 16.36
N ALA A 599 20.08 0.60 16.33
CA ALA A 599 20.56 1.97 16.23
C ALA A 599 20.81 2.59 17.61
N THR A 600 21.78 3.51 17.67
CA THR A 600 22.06 4.27 18.88
C THR A 600 21.17 5.51 18.95
N HIS A 601 20.72 5.85 20.14
CA HIS A 601 19.87 7.02 20.42
C HIS A 601 20.50 8.37 19.99
N SER A 602 21.82 8.46 19.89
CA SER A 602 22.54 9.70 19.61
C SER A 602 22.73 10.03 18.14
N VAL A 603 22.41 9.11 17.23
CA VAL A 603 22.56 9.30 15.78
C VAL A 603 21.32 9.96 15.20
N LYS A 604 21.50 10.93 14.30
CA LYS A 604 20.38 11.54 13.55
C LYS A 604 19.58 10.47 12.81
N SER A 605 18.26 10.51 12.92
CA SER A 605 17.40 9.43 12.48
C SER A 605 17.46 9.15 10.99
N ASN A 606 17.62 10.17 10.14
CA ASN A 606 17.71 9.97 8.69
C ASN A 606 18.97 9.21 8.23
N GLU A 607 20.04 9.21 9.05
CA GLU A 607 21.27 8.47 8.76
C GLU A 607 21.34 7.12 9.51
N ILE A 608 20.30 6.77 10.26
CA ILE A 608 20.16 5.43 10.84
C ILE A 608 19.55 4.52 9.80
N ALA A 609 20.27 3.47 9.45
CA ALA A 609 19.77 2.49 8.49
C ALA A 609 18.53 1.77 9.03
N LEU A 610 17.51 1.63 8.18
CA LEU A 610 16.34 0.77 8.47
C LEU A 610 16.81 -0.68 8.65
N GLY A 611 16.44 -1.31 9.74
CA GLY A 611 16.86 -2.68 9.99
C GLY A 611 16.07 -3.45 11.04
N ASN A 612 15.42 -2.77 11.98
CA ASN A 612 14.63 -3.42 13.02
C ASN A 612 13.57 -2.50 13.66
N GLU A 613 13.15 -1.48 12.98
CA GLU A 613 12.22 -0.49 13.52
C GLU A 613 10.78 -0.99 13.50
N ASN A 614 10.41 -1.67 12.42
CA ASN A 614 9.12 -2.34 12.35
C ASN A 614 9.21 -3.75 12.95
N CYS A 615 8.24 -4.13 13.78
CA CYS A 615 8.25 -5.44 14.47
C CYS A 615 8.31 -6.63 13.50
N VAL A 616 7.81 -6.49 12.29
CA VAL A 616 7.85 -7.55 11.26
C VAL A 616 9.20 -7.67 10.56
N ALA A 617 10.06 -6.65 10.66
CA ALA A 617 11.39 -6.65 10.05
C ALA A 617 12.50 -7.18 10.98
N ARG A 618 12.17 -7.41 12.24
CA ARG A 618 13.07 -7.99 13.23
C ARG A 618 12.62 -9.40 13.62
N PRO A 619 13.52 -10.25 14.15
CA PRO A 619 13.11 -11.54 14.71
C PRO A 619 12.03 -11.36 15.77
N PRO A 620 10.97 -12.18 15.78
CA PRO A 620 9.95 -12.13 16.82
C PRO A 620 10.53 -12.33 18.22
N LEU A 621 9.97 -11.62 19.19
CA LEU A 621 10.30 -11.87 20.59
C LEU A 621 9.81 -13.26 20.98
N LYS A 622 10.63 -14.02 21.70
CA LYS A 622 10.25 -15.36 22.19
C LYS A 622 9.50 -15.25 23.50
N VAL A 623 8.31 -15.79 23.56
CA VAL A 623 7.46 -15.79 24.76
C VAL A 623 6.83 -17.14 25.01
N GLN A 624 6.50 -17.43 26.28
CA GLN A 624 5.88 -18.68 26.71
C GLN A 624 4.38 -18.50 26.88
N LEU A 625 3.59 -19.32 26.20
CA LEU A 625 2.15 -19.45 26.44
C LEU A 625 1.86 -20.72 27.23
N LYS A 626 1.08 -20.59 28.31
CA LYS A 626 0.58 -21.71 29.08
C LYS A 626 -0.66 -22.30 28.41
N LYS A 627 -0.88 -23.60 28.52
CA LYS A 627 -2.14 -24.22 28.10
C LYS A 627 -3.33 -23.55 28.80
N GLY A 628 -4.36 -23.18 28.05
CA GLY A 628 -5.50 -22.40 28.53
C GLY A 628 -5.36 -20.91 28.22
N TRP A 629 -6.03 -20.08 29.01
CA TRP A 629 -6.09 -18.64 28.81
C TRP A 629 -4.86 -17.94 29.38
N ASN A 630 -4.23 -17.11 28.53
CA ASN A 630 -3.10 -16.25 28.85
C ASN A 630 -3.56 -14.79 28.80
N LYS A 631 -3.30 -14.03 29.86
CA LYS A 631 -3.55 -12.60 29.92
C LYS A 631 -2.44 -11.84 29.17
N VAL A 632 -2.80 -10.97 28.24
CA VAL A 632 -1.89 -10.02 27.60
C VAL A 632 -2.34 -8.62 28.00
N PHE A 633 -1.44 -7.82 28.58
CA PHE A 633 -1.78 -6.54 29.18
C PHE A 633 -0.75 -5.47 28.84
N TRP A 634 -1.20 -4.36 28.29
CA TRP A 634 -0.40 -3.20 27.98
C TRP A 634 -0.70 -2.03 28.92
N LYS A 635 0.36 -1.36 29.40
CA LYS A 635 0.34 -0.01 29.93
C LYS A 635 0.93 0.92 28.89
N LEU A 636 0.19 1.95 28.49
CA LEU A 636 0.50 2.82 27.36
C LEU A 636 0.39 4.30 27.78
N PRO A 637 1.38 4.81 28.52
CA PRO A 637 1.40 6.22 28.90
C PRO A 637 1.79 7.12 27.72
N VAL A 638 1.32 8.37 27.74
CA VAL A 638 1.75 9.42 26.85
C VAL A 638 1.92 10.72 27.64
N GLY A 639 2.99 11.45 27.37
CA GLY A 639 3.20 12.81 27.83
C GLY A 639 2.73 13.83 26.80
N LYS A 640 3.66 14.62 26.28
CA LYS A 640 3.42 15.54 25.17
C LYS A 640 3.33 14.81 23.84
N PHE A 641 2.53 15.31 22.91
CA PHE A 641 2.40 14.78 21.56
C PHE A 641 3.53 15.20 20.60
N ARG A 642 4.41 16.06 21.07
CA ARG A 642 5.64 16.44 20.38
C ARG A 642 6.75 16.53 21.40
N THR A 643 7.85 15.82 21.15
CA THR A 643 9.04 15.79 22.01
C THR A 643 10.30 16.08 21.19
N GLU A 644 11.45 16.15 21.84
CA GLU A 644 12.75 16.26 21.14
C GLU A 644 13.08 15.00 20.37
N GLU A 645 12.67 13.83 20.89
CA GLU A 645 12.93 12.52 20.31
C GLU A 645 11.97 12.16 19.17
N VAL A 646 10.71 12.64 19.26
CA VAL A 646 9.67 12.29 18.30
C VAL A 646 8.89 13.52 17.87
N ARG A 647 8.93 13.83 16.58
CA ARG A 647 8.27 14.99 15.99
C ARG A 647 6.74 14.90 16.07
N LEU A 648 6.19 13.72 15.82
CA LEU A 648 4.75 13.46 15.77
C LEU A 648 4.43 12.12 16.46
N VAL A 649 4.01 12.19 17.72
CA VAL A 649 3.66 10.97 18.47
C VAL A 649 2.38 10.36 17.92
N LYS A 650 2.51 9.20 17.29
CA LYS A 650 1.42 8.26 16.99
C LYS A 650 1.29 7.34 18.21
N TRP A 651 0.30 7.59 19.06
CA TRP A 651 0.08 6.79 20.26
C TRP A 651 -0.64 5.50 19.90
N MET A 652 0.04 4.35 20.00
CA MET A 652 -0.44 3.08 19.49
C MET A 652 0.22 1.90 20.19
N PHE A 653 -0.28 0.70 19.91
CA PHE A 653 0.41 -0.55 20.14
C PHE A 653 0.08 -1.55 19.03
N THR A 654 1.01 -2.45 18.77
CA THR A 654 0.84 -3.61 17.90
C THR A 654 1.16 -4.87 18.70
N THR A 655 0.34 -5.93 18.56
CA THR A 655 0.60 -7.21 19.21
C THR A 655 -0.10 -8.35 18.49
N VAL A 656 0.69 -9.32 18.03
CA VAL A 656 0.18 -10.57 17.45
C VAL A 656 1.18 -11.70 17.67
N PHE A 657 0.68 -12.90 17.98
CA PHE A 657 1.52 -14.08 18.13
C PHE A 657 1.76 -14.75 16.79
N VAL A 658 3.02 -15.06 16.53
CA VAL A 658 3.50 -15.67 15.28
C VAL A 658 4.37 -16.89 15.58
N THR A 659 4.65 -17.68 14.56
CA THR A 659 5.66 -18.74 14.66
C THR A 659 7.03 -18.13 14.98
N LEU A 660 7.97 -18.92 15.51
CA LEU A 660 9.29 -18.42 15.93
C LEU A 660 10.11 -17.80 14.80
N ASP A 661 9.82 -18.20 13.57
CA ASP A 661 10.40 -17.62 12.34
C ASP A 661 9.65 -16.38 11.82
N GLY A 662 8.48 -16.03 12.41
CA GLY A 662 7.65 -14.92 11.96
C GLY A 662 6.84 -15.17 10.69
N GLU A 663 6.88 -16.36 10.11
CA GLU A 663 6.27 -16.62 8.81
C GLU A 663 4.74 -16.71 8.88
N LYS A 664 4.16 -17.20 9.98
CA LYS A 664 2.73 -17.49 10.12
C LYS A 664 2.19 -17.09 11.49
N ALA A 665 0.88 -16.88 11.55
CA ALA A 665 0.17 -16.87 12.83
C ALA A 665 0.27 -18.23 13.51
N VAL A 666 0.29 -18.25 14.83
CA VAL A 666 0.31 -19.51 15.59
C VAL A 666 -1.04 -20.20 15.50
N ASP A 667 -1.04 -21.46 15.05
CA ASP A 667 -2.24 -22.24 14.91
C ASP A 667 -2.93 -22.53 16.24
N GLY A 668 -4.26 -22.49 16.23
CA GLY A 668 -5.11 -22.86 17.36
C GLY A 668 -5.18 -21.81 18.49
N LEU A 669 -4.56 -20.63 18.34
CA LEU A 669 -4.77 -19.53 19.28
C LEU A 669 -6.15 -18.88 19.06
N VAL A 670 -6.83 -18.55 20.17
CA VAL A 670 -8.09 -17.81 20.14
C VAL A 670 -7.94 -16.55 21.00
N TYR A 671 -8.19 -15.40 20.39
CA TYR A 671 -8.18 -14.11 21.10
C TYR A 671 -9.61 -13.79 21.55
N SER A 672 -9.74 -13.36 22.81
CA SER A 672 -11.05 -12.98 23.37
C SER A 672 -10.87 -11.78 24.31
N PRO A 673 -11.74 -10.75 24.21
CA PRO A 673 -11.76 -9.67 25.19
C PRO A 673 -12.15 -10.19 26.58
N ASP A 674 -12.93 -11.29 26.62
CA ASP A 674 -13.42 -11.89 27.85
C ASP A 674 -12.81 -13.29 28.06
N LYS A 675 -12.39 -13.57 29.28
CA LYS A 675 -11.97 -14.92 29.68
C LYS A 675 -13.21 -15.82 29.70
N LYS A 676 -13.47 -16.51 28.57
CA LYS A 676 -14.56 -17.49 28.52
C LYS A 676 -14.20 -18.69 29.39
N LYS A 677 -15.16 -19.11 30.20
CA LYS A 677 -15.05 -20.32 31.04
C LYS A 677 -15.05 -21.59 30.18
#